data_99a94fbcdda007e7db1efb57e18eccc6
#
_entry.id   99a94fbcdda007e7db1efb57e18eccc6
#
_cell.length_a   1.000
_cell.length_b   1.000
_cell.length_c   1.000
_cell.angle_alpha   90.00
_cell.angle_beta   90.00
_cell.angle_gamma   90.00
#
_symmetry.space_group_name_H-M   'P 1'
#
loop_
_entity.id
_entity.type
_entity.pdbx_description
1 polymer ?
#
loop_
_entity_poly.entity_id
_entity_poly.type
_entity_poly.pdbx_seq_one_letter_code
_entity_poly.pdbx_strand_id
1 'polypeptide(L)'
;MRVKYRQSRLPRAAVLVLVLVAAGWLFAQPGPGMGQGTQAGSIVGQVYDTDLNVPIEYANIVLHNQRDSAQVNGTVTDKSGRFTLTGVRPGRYFLELSFIGYRTKTIGDIAVGPGATRDVGKTTLRQSAVAVQGVEATAERPRLEYRIDKKIVDVAHQPTSPTGTAVDALENVPSVKVDDDGNVTLRGSGSFKVLIDGRPTPLEGSEALQQIPASTIDNIEIITNPSAKYDAEGPAGILNVVLKKQRQSGVSGIANLKGGTDGSYGGDFLLGYRTGGASFYAGADYNRRSFPGTRNADGWTADSTSGETTFVVSNGAGSRSGVPYGARAGADIQVGKADRISLGGRFGQRSWSSAEQSTDSEWVRPAGGLNVYATGDTSTRSGLYYSASADEVHNFGRQGHELAAHASYRGRGGSENSTNSQQTGGVLTNGRRTKESGPSQDVTASLDYTLPLREEDKFEAGYQAEIDRSHDSTGTWTYNTDSLKYLYDSGYSHVIASSDDVHALYSTYSGNFKPFGFEVGLRGEYAHRAIELVDSSHTFTVGGLDLFPTLHVSYSLAEEHQVMGSYTRRIERPDGWELEPFLTWWSPQMVRRGNPDLKPEYIDSYELGYQMPVGPGRVTLDAYYRMTHNKVEDVTSVYAPGVILRSVANVGTDHSAGAELQAEIQPLRWLGFNLTGDVYDYRVAGALNGIDFASHSFNWEGNASADVRLPTDTRFQVRLRYSGPSATAQGTESGHFMTTASVRQQFFNRRLSINLQAIDLFRTASHEETSQGAGFYTHFRFRRTNSPTFALGLTWNFNNFKVDRRQFDQPEDNMDNGDGLQ
;
A
#
# COMPACT_ATOMS: atom_id res chain seq x y z
N MET A 1 43.47 13.17 -15.41
CA MET A 1 43.57 12.09 -16.41
C MET A 1 42.15 11.87 -16.93
N ARG A 2 41.86 12.23 -18.18
CA ARG A 2 40.48 12.18 -18.74
C ARG A 2 40.15 10.75 -19.09
N VAL A 3 39.27 10.12 -18.33
CA VAL A 3 38.67 8.82 -18.70
C VAL A 3 37.45 9.11 -19.58
N LYS A 4 37.51 8.75 -20.84
CA LYS A 4 36.39 8.80 -21.79
C LYS A 4 35.44 7.66 -21.48
N TYR A 5 34.28 7.96 -20.90
CA TYR A 5 33.13 7.05 -20.87
C TYR A 5 32.60 6.85 -22.29
N ARG A 6 32.71 5.67 -22.78
CA ARG A 6 32.13 5.22 -24.05
C ARG A 6 30.67 4.85 -23.78
N GLN A 7 29.75 5.77 -24.09
CA GLN A 7 28.30 5.48 -24.10
C GLN A 7 28.03 4.42 -25.16
N SER A 8 27.64 3.22 -24.76
CA SER A 8 27.06 2.24 -25.65
C SER A 8 25.60 2.68 -25.95
N ARG A 9 25.39 3.26 -27.12
CA ARG A 9 24.05 3.56 -27.65
C ARG A 9 23.41 2.24 -28.05
N LEU A 10 22.51 1.72 -27.24
CA LEU A 10 21.51 0.75 -27.70
C LEU A 10 20.47 1.50 -28.58
N PRO A 11 20.12 0.98 -29.76
CA PRO A 11 19.27 1.70 -30.69
C PRO A 11 17.83 1.80 -30.14
N ARG A 12 17.32 3.03 -30.10
CA ARG A 12 15.92 3.40 -29.74
C ARG A 12 14.84 2.69 -30.55
N ALA A 13 15.21 1.87 -31.51
CA ALA A 13 14.29 1.12 -32.38
C ALA A 13 13.78 -0.23 -31.80
N ALA A 14 14.40 -0.77 -30.76
CA ALA A 14 14.02 -2.09 -30.25
C ALA A 14 12.78 -2.07 -29.34
N VAL A 15 12.50 -0.95 -28.67
CA VAL A 15 11.34 -0.84 -27.75
C VAL A 15 10.03 -0.59 -28.54
N LEU A 16 10.11 0.09 -29.68
CA LEU A 16 8.94 0.35 -30.52
C LEU A 16 8.47 -0.89 -31.32
N VAL A 17 9.38 -1.83 -31.60
CA VAL A 17 9.06 -3.06 -32.35
C VAL A 17 8.31 -4.07 -31.48
N LEU A 18 8.55 -4.12 -30.16
CA LEU A 18 7.85 -5.04 -29.26
C LEU A 18 6.40 -4.64 -29.00
N VAL A 19 6.07 -3.34 -29.06
CA VAL A 19 4.69 -2.84 -28.93
C VAL A 19 3.91 -3.02 -30.23
N LEU A 20 4.56 -2.96 -31.39
CA LEU A 20 3.90 -3.11 -32.70
C LEU A 20 3.66 -4.57 -33.11
N VAL A 21 4.47 -5.53 -32.61
CA VAL A 21 4.24 -6.96 -32.88
C VAL A 21 3.07 -7.52 -32.06
N ALA A 22 2.75 -6.96 -30.89
CA ALA A 22 1.57 -7.33 -30.12
C ALA A 22 0.26 -6.83 -30.71
N ALA A 23 0.29 -5.74 -31.48
CA ALA A 23 -0.91 -5.16 -32.11
C ALA A 23 -1.32 -5.82 -33.45
N GLY A 24 -0.45 -6.62 -34.07
CA GLY A 24 -0.68 -7.21 -35.41
C GLY A 24 -1.52 -8.50 -35.43
N TRP A 25 -1.88 -9.08 -34.29
CA TRP A 25 -2.61 -10.36 -34.24
C TRP A 25 -4.10 -10.26 -33.88
N LEU A 26 -4.68 -9.07 -33.83
CA LEU A 26 -6.05 -8.85 -33.36
C LEU A 26 -7.09 -8.61 -34.48
N PHE A 27 -6.75 -8.72 -35.78
CA PHE A 27 -7.72 -8.56 -36.84
C PHE A 27 -7.65 -9.70 -37.86
N ALA A 28 -8.25 -10.84 -37.49
CA ALA A 28 -8.73 -11.82 -38.48
C ALA A 28 -10.06 -12.41 -38.00
N GLN A 29 -11.17 -11.74 -38.30
CA GLN A 29 -12.49 -12.35 -38.24
C GLN A 29 -12.86 -12.91 -39.60
N PRO A 30 -13.38 -14.17 -39.69
CA PRO A 30 -14.00 -14.66 -40.91
C PRO A 30 -15.38 -14.05 -41.06
N GLY A 31 -15.70 -13.54 -42.24
CA GLY A 31 -16.98 -12.99 -42.61
C GLY A 31 -18.13 -14.00 -42.59
N PRO A 32 -19.39 -13.54 -42.44
CA PRO A 32 -20.54 -14.43 -42.30
C PRO A 32 -20.95 -15.02 -43.65
N GLY A 33 -21.02 -16.37 -43.72
CA GLY A 33 -21.67 -17.09 -44.79
C GLY A 33 -23.19 -16.85 -44.76
N MET A 34 -23.74 -16.37 -45.84
CA MET A 34 -25.20 -16.28 -46.06
C MET A 34 -25.83 -17.68 -46.07
N GLY A 35 -26.50 -18.06 -44.99
CA GLY A 35 -27.41 -19.20 -44.95
C GLY A 35 -28.85 -18.72 -45.00
N GLN A 36 -29.63 -19.30 -45.86
CA GLN A 36 -31.06 -19.03 -46.13
C GLN A 36 -31.87 -19.07 -44.82
N GLY A 37 -32.71 -18.02 -44.62
CA GLY A 37 -33.49 -17.84 -43.40
C GLY A 37 -34.59 -18.90 -43.27
N THR A 38 -34.41 -19.79 -42.28
CA THR A 38 -35.54 -20.56 -41.74
C THR A 38 -36.31 -19.63 -40.79
N GLN A 39 -37.61 -19.42 -41.03
CA GLN A 39 -38.46 -18.61 -40.15
C GLN A 39 -38.39 -19.14 -38.72
N ALA A 40 -37.90 -18.26 -37.81
CA ALA A 40 -37.80 -18.60 -36.39
C ALA A 40 -39.19 -18.65 -35.74
N GLY A 41 -39.42 -19.63 -34.90
CA GLY A 41 -40.66 -19.79 -34.11
C GLY A 41 -40.55 -19.15 -32.73
N SER A 42 -41.56 -19.31 -31.90
CA SER A 42 -41.63 -18.88 -30.51
C SER A 42 -42.21 -19.95 -29.60
N ILE A 43 -41.84 -19.84 -28.28
CA ILE A 43 -42.43 -20.68 -27.21
C ILE A 43 -43.03 -19.74 -26.17
N VAL A 44 -44.30 -20.02 -25.78
CA VAL A 44 -45.04 -19.26 -24.77
C VAL A 44 -45.56 -20.18 -23.70
N GLY A 45 -45.78 -19.66 -22.47
CA GLY A 45 -46.33 -20.39 -21.38
C GLY A 45 -46.57 -19.54 -20.15
N GLN A 46 -47.00 -20.17 -19.05
CA GLN A 46 -47.22 -19.51 -17.75
C GLN A 46 -46.69 -20.38 -16.60
N VAL A 47 -46.15 -19.74 -15.56
CA VAL A 47 -45.59 -20.39 -14.37
C VAL A 47 -46.34 -19.93 -13.12
N TYR A 48 -46.79 -20.88 -12.31
CA TYR A 48 -47.58 -20.68 -11.09
C TYR A 48 -46.96 -21.44 -9.91
N ASP A 49 -47.23 -20.99 -8.68
CA ASP A 49 -46.99 -21.75 -7.47
C ASP A 49 -47.96 -22.90 -7.38
N THR A 50 -47.51 -24.11 -7.05
CA THR A 50 -48.36 -25.33 -6.95
C THR A 50 -49.35 -25.26 -5.79
N ASP A 51 -48.94 -24.69 -4.64
CA ASP A 51 -49.68 -24.74 -3.41
C ASP A 51 -50.59 -23.51 -3.24
N LEU A 52 -50.10 -22.32 -3.66
CA LEU A 52 -50.82 -21.05 -3.56
C LEU A 52 -51.61 -20.69 -4.81
N ASN A 53 -51.34 -21.35 -5.94
CA ASN A 53 -51.97 -21.10 -7.26
C ASN A 53 -51.85 -19.63 -7.73
N VAL A 54 -50.80 -18.91 -7.30
CA VAL A 54 -50.48 -17.54 -7.74
C VAL A 54 -49.43 -17.57 -8.86
N PRO A 55 -49.42 -16.61 -9.78
CA PRO A 55 -48.36 -16.52 -10.79
C PRO A 55 -47.02 -16.24 -10.13
N ILE A 56 -45.96 -16.85 -10.66
CA ILE A 56 -44.58 -16.59 -10.21
C ILE A 56 -43.94 -15.59 -11.20
N GLU A 57 -43.65 -14.39 -10.73
CA GLU A 57 -42.93 -13.38 -11.45
C GLU A 57 -41.42 -13.65 -11.37
N TYR A 58 -40.67 -13.32 -12.42
CA TYR A 58 -39.20 -13.51 -12.52
C TYR A 58 -38.71 -14.97 -12.39
N ALA A 59 -39.58 -15.97 -12.64
CA ALA A 59 -39.09 -17.34 -12.80
C ALA A 59 -38.21 -17.43 -14.05
N ASN A 60 -37.03 -18.02 -13.88
CA ASN A 60 -36.05 -18.18 -14.96
C ASN A 60 -36.45 -19.35 -15.85
N ILE A 61 -36.54 -19.12 -17.15
CA ILE A 61 -36.92 -20.08 -18.18
C ILE A 61 -35.75 -20.23 -19.15
N VAL A 62 -35.14 -21.41 -19.18
CA VAL A 62 -34.00 -21.70 -20.05
C VAL A 62 -34.40 -22.76 -21.08
N LEU A 63 -34.13 -22.49 -22.34
CA LEU A 63 -34.36 -23.40 -23.46
C LEU A 63 -33.10 -24.16 -23.80
N HIS A 64 -33.17 -25.48 -23.78
CA HIS A 64 -32.10 -26.38 -24.13
C HIS A 64 -32.41 -27.19 -25.39
N ASN A 65 -31.40 -27.45 -26.20
CA ASN A 65 -31.49 -28.36 -27.31
C ASN A 65 -31.59 -29.82 -26.80
N GLN A 66 -32.50 -30.61 -27.32
CA GLN A 66 -32.75 -32.00 -26.86
C GLN A 66 -31.59 -32.94 -27.23
N ARG A 67 -30.72 -32.62 -28.19
CA ARG A 67 -29.62 -33.48 -28.62
C ARG A 67 -28.37 -33.42 -27.76
N ASP A 68 -27.99 -32.25 -27.35
CA ASP A 68 -26.68 -31.96 -26.71
C ASP A 68 -26.83 -31.22 -25.38
N SER A 69 -28.07 -30.94 -24.96
CA SER A 69 -28.41 -30.18 -23.76
C SER A 69 -27.78 -28.75 -23.71
N ALA A 70 -27.32 -28.26 -24.85
CA ALA A 70 -26.78 -26.89 -24.95
C ALA A 70 -27.91 -25.88 -24.71
N GLN A 71 -27.62 -24.83 -23.98
CA GLN A 71 -28.53 -23.70 -23.80
C GLN A 71 -28.64 -22.93 -25.12
N VAL A 72 -29.88 -22.73 -25.56
CA VAL A 72 -30.18 -22.08 -26.86
C VAL A 72 -30.74 -20.68 -26.66
N ASN A 73 -31.59 -20.49 -25.66
CA ASN A 73 -32.27 -19.23 -25.35
C ASN A 73 -32.72 -19.21 -23.88
N GLY A 74 -33.12 -18.03 -23.38
CA GLY A 74 -33.65 -17.86 -22.04
C GLY A 74 -34.49 -16.61 -21.90
N THR A 75 -35.38 -16.59 -20.91
CA THR A 75 -36.25 -15.45 -20.56
C THR A 75 -36.72 -15.61 -19.10
N VAL A 76 -37.38 -14.59 -18.58
CA VAL A 76 -38.02 -14.62 -17.26
C VAL A 76 -39.54 -14.40 -17.41
N THR A 77 -40.31 -14.84 -16.42
CA THR A 77 -41.75 -14.60 -16.36
C THR A 77 -42.09 -13.16 -15.95
N ASP A 78 -43.15 -12.62 -16.47
CA ASP A 78 -43.74 -11.32 -16.12
C ASP A 78 -44.64 -11.41 -14.84
N LYS A 79 -45.21 -10.27 -14.40
CA LYS A 79 -46.11 -10.15 -13.24
C LYS A 79 -47.33 -11.11 -13.28
N SER A 80 -47.70 -11.55 -14.45
CA SER A 80 -48.78 -12.52 -14.63
C SER A 80 -48.29 -13.98 -14.76
N GLY A 81 -46.99 -14.19 -14.49
CA GLY A 81 -46.35 -15.50 -14.63
C GLY A 81 -46.14 -15.95 -16.08
N ARG A 82 -46.32 -15.06 -17.06
CA ARG A 82 -46.18 -15.39 -18.50
C ARG A 82 -44.77 -15.21 -18.98
N PHE A 83 -44.34 -16.07 -19.92
CA PHE A 83 -43.08 -15.95 -20.62
C PHE A 83 -43.21 -16.13 -22.10
N THR A 84 -42.31 -15.52 -22.85
CA THR A 84 -42.24 -15.68 -24.31
C THR A 84 -40.78 -15.79 -24.75
N LEU A 85 -40.42 -16.90 -25.38
CA LEU A 85 -39.11 -17.09 -26.02
C LEU A 85 -39.32 -16.91 -27.54
N THR A 86 -38.71 -15.87 -28.10
CA THR A 86 -38.75 -15.55 -29.54
C THR A 86 -37.45 -15.96 -30.21
N GLY A 87 -37.45 -16.08 -31.54
CA GLY A 87 -36.22 -16.39 -32.27
C GLY A 87 -35.75 -17.84 -32.20
N VAL A 88 -36.65 -18.77 -31.84
CA VAL A 88 -36.32 -20.19 -31.70
C VAL A 88 -36.29 -20.87 -33.07
N ARG A 89 -35.14 -21.45 -33.42
CA ARG A 89 -34.99 -22.20 -34.67
C ARG A 89 -35.86 -23.46 -34.69
N PRO A 90 -36.31 -23.93 -35.84
CA PRO A 90 -37.04 -25.21 -35.92
C PRO A 90 -36.19 -26.35 -35.36
N GLY A 91 -36.78 -27.14 -34.42
CA GLY A 91 -36.03 -28.18 -33.74
C GLY A 91 -36.82 -28.81 -32.58
N ARG A 92 -36.14 -29.71 -31.86
CA ARG A 92 -36.66 -30.32 -30.60
C ARG A 92 -35.89 -29.80 -29.39
N TYR A 93 -36.60 -29.42 -28.36
CA TYR A 93 -36.12 -28.73 -27.20
C TYR A 93 -36.72 -29.25 -25.93
N PHE A 94 -36.12 -28.88 -24.78
CA PHE A 94 -36.75 -28.93 -23.48
C PHE A 94 -36.55 -27.59 -22.75
N LEU A 95 -37.50 -27.24 -21.89
CA LEU A 95 -37.41 -26.06 -21.02
C LEU A 95 -37.03 -26.48 -19.62
N GLU A 96 -36.13 -25.73 -19.02
CA GLU A 96 -35.83 -25.77 -17.60
C GLU A 96 -36.40 -24.51 -16.94
N LEU A 97 -37.27 -24.72 -15.91
CA LEU A 97 -37.94 -23.66 -15.17
C LEU A 97 -37.41 -23.67 -13.76
N SER A 98 -36.85 -22.54 -13.30
CA SER A 98 -36.32 -22.41 -11.94
C SER A 98 -36.73 -21.10 -11.30
N PHE A 99 -36.94 -21.12 -9.98
CA PHE A 99 -37.15 -19.92 -9.18
C PHE A 99 -36.63 -20.17 -7.76
N ILE A 100 -36.14 -19.08 -7.10
CA ILE A 100 -35.52 -19.17 -5.77
C ILE A 100 -36.56 -19.72 -4.77
N GLY A 101 -36.17 -20.77 -4.05
CA GLY A 101 -37.08 -21.44 -3.09
C GLY A 101 -38.01 -22.49 -3.70
N TYR A 102 -37.92 -22.81 -4.99
CA TYR A 102 -38.74 -23.82 -5.69
C TYR A 102 -37.86 -24.92 -6.28
N ARG A 103 -38.45 -26.11 -6.46
CA ARG A 103 -37.79 -27.20 -7.19
C ARG A 103 -37.79 -26.90 -8.68
N THR A 104 -36.59 -26.97 -9.31
CA THR A 104 -36.44 -26.88 -10.75
C THR A 104 -37.32 -27.92 -11.47
N LYS A 105 -38.02 -27.50 -12.52
CA LYS A 105 -38.90 -28.39 -13.29
C LYS A 105 -38.50 -28.34 -14.76
N THR A 106 -38.42 -29.51 -15.36
CA THR A 106 -38.11 -29.63 -16.79
C THR A 106 -39.38 -29.97 -17.56
N ILE A 107 -39.63 -29.32 -18.70
CA ILE A 107 -40.67 -29.65 -19.67
C ILE A 107 -39.98 -30.20 -20.91
N GLY A 108 -40.09 -31.47 -21.17
CA GLY A 108 -39.48 -32.16 -22.31
C GLY A 108 -40.34 -32.13 -23.58
N ASP A 109 -39.77 -32.63 -24.70
CA ASP A 109 -40.42 -32.87 -25.98
C ASP A 109 -41.14 -31.68 -26.62
N ILE A 110 -40.50 -30.51 -26.63
CA ILE A 110 -41.02 -29.32 -27.27
C ILE A 110 -40.51 -29.26 -28.73
N ALA A 111 -41.39 -29.56 -29.66
CA ALA A 111 -41.11 -29.43 -31.08
C ALA A 111 -41.54 -28.04 -31.57
N VAL A 112 -40.61 -27.28 -32.18
CA VAL A 112 -40.88 -25.97 -32.79
C VAL A 112 -40.70 -26.10 -34.32
N GLY A 113 -41.76 -25.83 -35.05
CA GLY A 113 -41.74 -25.76 -36.54
C GLY A 113 -41.32 -24.38 -37.05
N PRO A 114 -41.03 -24.24 -38.36
CA PRO A 114 -40.73 -22.96 -38.96
C PRO A 114 -41.88 -21.94 -38.77
N GLY A 115 -41.60 -20.79 -38.16
CA GLY A 115 -42.57 -19.73 -37.86
C GLY A 115 -43.68 -20.08 -36.84
N ALA A 116 -43.64 -21.25 -36.23
CA ALA A 116 -44.71 -21.72 -35.35
C ALA A 116 -44.53 -21.18 -33.90
N THR A 117 -45.63 -20.78 -33.29
CA THR A 117 -45.70 -20.53 -31.83
C THR A 117 -46.11 -21.78 -31.09
N ARG A 118 -45.28 -22.25 -30.18
CA ARG A 118 -45.61 -23.42 -29.33
C ARG A 118 -46.00 -22.93 -27.94
N ASP A 119 -47.25 -23.16 -27.55
CA ASP A 119 -47.73 -22.91 -26.19
C ASP A 119 -47.51 -24.18 -25.35
N VAL A 120 -46.76 -24.05 -24.26
CA VAL A 120 -46.52 -25.12 -23.27
C VAL A 120 -47.52 -25.08 -22.09
N GLY A 121 -48.48 -24.13 -22.15
CA GLY A 121 -49.55 -24.02 -21.16
C GLY A 121 -49.13 -23.54 -19.79
N LYS A 122 -50.03 -23.78 -18.81
CA LYS A 122 -49.80 -23.45 -17.41
C LYS A 122 -48.96 -24.54 -16.74
N THR A 123 -47.78 -24.15 -16.24
CA THR A 123 -46.86 -25.01 -15.51
C THR A 123 -46.76 -24.57 -14.05
N THR A 124 -46.70 -25.50 -13.12
CA THR A 124 -46.58 -25.19 -11.69
C THR A 124 -45.21 -25.59 -11.16
N LEU A 125 -44.61 -24.74 -10.31
CA LEU A 125 -43.44 -25.04 -9.49
C LEU A 125 -43.87 -25.26 -8.04
N ARG A 126 -43.23 -26.22 -7.37
CA ARG A 126 -43.46 -26.52 -5.95
C ARG A 126 -42.37 -25.95 -5.08
N GLN A 127 -42.73 -25.29 -3.98
CA GLN A 127 -41.78 -24.81 -3.00
C GLN A 127 -40.93 -25.96 -2.44
N SER A 128 -39.63 -25.72 -2.29
CA SER A 128 -38.71 -26.71 -1.75
C SER A 128 -38.13 -26.17 -0.45
N ALA A 129 -38.30 -26.91 0.63
CA ALA A 129 -37.65 -26.65 1.92
C ALA A 129 -36.14 -27.00 1.92
N VAL A 130 -35.60 -27.48 0.80
CA VAL A 130 -34.16 -27.78 0.67
C VAL A 130 -33.47 -26.47 0.28
N ALA A 131 -32.58 -26.01 1.14
CA ALA A 131 -31.59 -24.97 0.78
C ALA A 131 -30.85 -25.43 -0.50
N VAL A 132 -31.19 -24.84 -1.63
CA VAL A 132 -30.42 -25.02 -2.86
C VAL A 132 -29.03 -24.48 -2.53
N GLN A 133 -28.03 -25.36 -2.52
CA GLN A 133 -26.68 -24.90 -2.67
C GLN A 133 -26.62 -24.13 -4.01
N GLY A 134 -26.78 -22.83 -3.93
CA GLY A 134 -26.60 -21.99 -5.10
C GLY A 134 -25.27 -22.35 -5.73
N VAL A 135 -25.25 -22.54 -7.03
CA VAL A 135 -24.00 -22.48 -7.79
C VAL A 135 -23.45 -21.10 -7.54
N GLU A 136 -22.51 -20.99 -6.59
CA GLU A 136 -21.74 -19.80 -6.35
C GLU A 136 -20.92 -19.60 -7.63
N ALA A 137 -21.39 -18.76 -8.54
CA ALA A 137 -20.52 -18.19 -9.55
C ALA A 137 -19.54 -17.32 -8.80
N THR A 138 -18.43 -17.92 -8.36
CA THR A 138 -17.34 -17.22 -7.73
C THR A 138 -16.59 -16.46 -8.81
N ALA A 139 -17.08 -15.29 -9.20
CA ALA A 139 -16.22 -14.30 -9.81
C ALA A 139 -15.17 -13.94 -8.76
N GLU A 140 -13.89 -14.30 -8.99
CA GLU A 140 -12.81 -13.83 -8.13
C GLU A 140 -12.77 -12.31 -8.28
N ARG A 141 -12.62 -11.58 -7.18
CA ARG A 141 -12.39 -10.14 -7.22
C ARG A 141 -11.18 -9.87 -8.09
N PRO A 142 -11.19 -8.83 -8.93
CA PRO A 142 -9.96 -8.35 -9.54
C PRO A 142 -8.96 -8.05 -8.43
N ARG A 143 -7.70 -8.39 -8.61
CA ARG A 143 -6.64 -8.13 -7.63
C ARG A 143 -6.42 -6.65 -7.39
N LEU A 144 -6.82 -5.85 -8.37
CA LEU A 144 -6.72 -4.41 -8.35
C LEU A 144 -8.04 -3.82 -8.88
N GLU A 145 -8.69 -3.00 -8.07
CA GLU A 145 -9.89 -2.24 -8.42
C GLU A 145 -9.56 -0.75 -8.40
N TYR A 146 -9.98 -0.02 -9.41
CA TYR A 146 -9.82 1.44 -9.49
C TYR A 146 -11.12 2.14 -9.16
N ARG A 147 -11.04 3.16 -8.31
CA ARG A 147 -12.09 4.13 -8.06
C ARG A 147 -11.62 5.52 -8.41
N ILE A 148 -12.51 6.49 -8.44
CA ILE A 148 -12.20 7.87 -8.84
C ILE A 148 -11.08 8.51 -7.98
N ASP A 149 -10.96 8.08 -6.72
CA ASP A 149 -10.05 8.62 -5.71
C ASP A 149 -8.95 7.65 -5.26
N LYS A 150 -9.04 6.35 -5.61
CA LYS A 150 -8.14 5.32 -5.06
C LYS A 150 -8.00 4.06 -5.91
N LYS A 151 -6.91 3.34 -5.66
CA LYS A 151 -6.64 1.98 -6.16
C LYS A 151 -6.79 1.00 -4.99
N ILE A 152 -7.54 -0.09 -5.16
CA ILE A 152 -7.78 -1.10 -4.12
C ILE A 152 -7.08 -2.39 -4.51
N VAL A 153 -6.15 -2.85 -3.68
CA VAL A 153 -5.37 -4.08 -3.90
C VAL A 153 -5.86 -5.18 -2.98
N ASP A 154 -6.34 -6.29 -3.54
CA ASP A 154 -6.77 -7.48 -2.79
C ASP A 154 -5.55 -8.23 -2.23
N VAL A 155 -5.36 -8.19 -0.91
CA VAL A 155 -4.31 -8.90 -0.18
C VAL A 155 -4.79 -10.26 0.31
N ALA A 156 -6.07 -10.41 0.58
CA ALA A 156 -6.62 -11.65 1.15
C ALA A 156 -6.36 -12.89 0.28
N HIS A 157 -6.24 -12.69 -1.03
CA HIS A 157 -6.03 -13.77 -2.00
C HIS A 157 -4.59 -13.87 -2.51
N GLN A 158 -3.65 -13.05 -2.02
CA GLN A 158 -2.23 -13.16 -2.38
C GLN A 158 -1.62 -14.45 -1.80
N PRO A 159 -0.77 -15.18 -2.55
CA PRO A 159 -0.12 -16.41 -2.06
C PRO A 159 0.81 -16.17 -0.87
N THR A 160 1.48 -15.02 -0.83
CA THR A 160 2.47 -14.63 0.19
C THR A 160 1.85 -14.11 1.49
N SER A 161 0.55 -13.77 1.51
CA SER A 161 -0.17 -13.24 2.67
C SER A 161 0.04 -13.99 4.01
N PRO A 162 0.16 -15.33 4.06
CA PRO A 162 0.34 -16.03 5.35
C PRO A 162 1.70 -15.83 6.01
N THR A 163 2.72 -15.41 5.28
CA THR A 163 4.11 -15.38 5.78
C THR A 163 4.63 -13.98 6.06
N GLY A 164 3.92 -12.95 5.57
CA GLY A 164 4.41 -11.58 5.56
C GLY A 164 3.66 -10.62 6.48
N THR A 165 4.03 -9.36 6.34
CA THR A 165 3.35 -8.19 6.91
C THR A 165 2.71 -7.37 5.79
N ALA A 166 2.11 -6.22 6.09
CA ALA A 166 1.61 -5.30 5.07
C ALA A 166 2.71 -4.87 4.08
N VAL A 167 3.97 -4.75 4.54
CA VAL A 167 5.12 -4.47 3.66
C VAL A 167 5.27 -5.55 2.59
N ASP A 168 5.24 -6.82 2.98
CA ASP A 168 5.38 -7.94 2.03
C ASP A 168 4.18 -8.03 1.06
N ALA A 169 3.00 -7.59 1.51
CA ALA A 169 1.83 -7.48 0.64
C ALA A 169 1.98 -6.34 -0.38
N LEU A 170 2.58 -5.24 0.03
CA LEU A 170 2.84 -4.06 -0.80
C LEU A 170 3.92 -4.27 -1.85
N GLU A 171 4.81 -5.24 -1.69
CA GLU A 171 5.76 -5.61 -2.74
C GLU A 171 5.11 -5.96 -4.10
N ASN A 172 3.82 -6.30 -4.09
CA ASN A 172 3.04 -6.63 -5.29
C ASN A 172 2.23 -5.45 -5.83
N VAL A 173 2.43 -4.28 -5.26
CA VAL A 173 1.58 -3.13 -5.48
C VAL A 173 2.29 -2.15 -6.40
N PRO A 174 1.62 -1.68 -7.45
CA PRO A 174 2.16 -0.64 -8.32
C PRO A 174 2.41 0.65 -7.53
N SER A 175 3.34 1.47 -8.02
CA SER A 175 3.76 2.73 -7.40
C SER A 175 4.43 2.57 -6.02
N VAL A 176 4.62 1.35 -5.53
CA VAL A 176 5.24 1.07 -4.23
C VAL A 176 6.57 0.35 -4.40
N LYS A 177 7.64 0.94 -3.89
CA LYS A 177 8.96 0.31 -3.77
C LYS A 177 9.17 -0.11 -2.31
N VAL A 178 9.64 -1.32 -2.10
CA VAL A 178 10.08 -1.83 -0.80
C VAL A 178 11.56 -2.16 -0.92
N ASP A 179 12.40 -1.59 -0.08
CA ASP A 179 13.84 -1.87 -0.07
C ASP A 179 14.16 -3.16 0.70
N ASP A 180 15.43 -3.51 0.75
CA ASP A 180 15.92 -4.73 1.43
C ASP A 180 15.75 -4.68 2.95
N ASP A 181 15.63 -3.50 3.55
CA ASP A 181 15.37 -3.29 4.97
C ASP A 181 13.87 -3.26 5.31
N GLY A 182 13.02 -3.32 4.30
CA GLY A 182 11.57 -3.25 4.42
C GLY A 182 11.02 -1.84 4.56
N ASN A 183 11.80 -0.82 4.15
CA ASN A 183 11.26 0.52 4.01
C ASN A 183 10.44 0.61 2.74
N VAL A 184 9.33 1.31 2.84
CA VAL A 184 8.36 1.48 1.76
C VAL A 184 8.47 2.90 1.23
N THR A 185 8.49 3.04 -0.08
CA THR A 185 8.29 4.33 -0.75
C THR A 185 7.10 4.23 -1.70
N LEU A 186 6.35 5.30 -1.81
CA LEU A 186 5.23 5.44 -2.74
C LEU A 186 5.62 6.49 -3.79
N ARG A 187 5.72 6.08 -5.06
CA ARG A 187 6.19 6.96 -6.15
C ARG A 187 7.52 7.67 -5.84
N GLY A 188 8.47 6.92 -5.28
CA GLY A 188 9.79 7.41 -4.96
C GLY A 188 9.92 8.24 -3.67
N SER A 189 8.82 8.54 -2.97
CA SER A 189 8.85 9.23 -1.67
C SER A 189 8.52 8.31 -0.51
N GLY A 190 9.27 8.41 0.59
CA GLY A 190 9.02 7.72 1.86
C GLY A 190 7.96 8.39 2.73
N SER A 191 7.59 9.63 2.40
CA SER A 191 6.62 10.44 3.13
C SER A 191 5.20 10.14 2.66
N PHE A 192 4.54 9.17 3.27
CA PHE A 192 3.13 8.82 3.07
C PHE A 192 2.46 8.53 4.41
N LYS A 193 1.16 8.78 4.48
CA LYS A 193 0.36 8.46 5.68
C LYS A 193 -0.16 7.03 5.61
N VAL A 194 -0.15 6.33 6.76
CA VAL A 194 -0.73 4.99 6.89
C VAL A 194 -1.99 5.06 7.73
N LEU A 195 -3.07 4.52 7.19
CA LEU A 195 -4.34 4.35 7.90
C LEU A 195 -4.63 2.86 8.09
N ILE A 196 -5.35 2.52 9.15
CA ILE A 196 -5.95 1.20 9.36
C ILE A 196 -7.46 1.38 9.47
N ASP A 197 -8.22 0.78 8.55
CA ASP A 197 -9.67 0.96 8.44
C ASP A 197 -10.08 2.45 8.38
N GLY A 198 -9.29 3.27 7.67
CA GLY A 198 -9.50 4.71 7.54
C GLY A 198 -9.01 5.56 8.71
N ARG A 199 -8.35 4.97 9.72
CA ARG A 199 -7.90 5.66 10.95
C ARG A 199 -6.39 5.77 11.00
N PRO A 200 -5.81 6.90 11.47
CA PRO A 200 -4.38 7.04 11.65
C PRO A 200 -3.80 5.96 12.60
N THR A 201 -2.58 5.51 12.31
CA THR A 201 -1.87 4.54 13.16
C THR A 201 -1.00 5.24 14.20
N PRO A 202 -0.66 4.59 15.34
CA PRO A 202 0.28 5.14 16.32
C PRO A 202 1.75 5.15 15.82
N LEU A 203 2.02 4.50 14.71
CA LEU A 203 3.31 4.43 14.04
C LEU A 203 3.17 4.96 12.63
N GLU A 204 4.22 5.52 12.08
CA GLU A 204 4.21 6.17 10.77
C GLU A 204 4.89 5.33 9.69
N GLY A 205 4.52 5.58 8.44
CA GLY A 205 5.18 5.05 7.26
C GLY A 205 5.40 3.53 7.29
N SER A 206 6.60 3.14 6.92
CA SER A 206 7.00 1.72 6.83
C SER A 206 6.95 0.99 8.16
N GLU A 207 7.18 1.68 9.29
CA GLU A 207 7.16 1.07 10.62
C GLU A 207 5.76 0.57 10.99
N ALA A 208 4.71 1.34 10.66
CA ALA A 208 3.32 0.92 10.84
C ALA A 208 3.01 -0.33 10.01
N LEU A 209 3.41 -0.33 8.74
CA LEU A 209 3.17 -1.44 7.81
C LEU A 209 3.90 -2.74 8.22
N GLN A 210 5.12 -2.62 8.77
CA GLN A 210 5.89 -3.76 9.26
C GLN A 210 5.23 -4.51 10.42
N GLN A 211 4.32 -3.86 11.15
CA GLN A 211 3.64 -4.43 12.32
C GLN A 211 2.24 -4.97 12.03
N ILE A 212 1.75 -4.87 10.78
CA ILE A 212 0.44 -5.40 10.41
C ILE A 212 0.64 -6.75 9.72
N PRO A 213 0.23 -7.88 10.32
CA PRO A 213 0.33 -9.18 9.65
C PRO A 213 -0.53 -9.20 8.40
N ALA A 214 0.06 -9.56 7.25
CA ALA A 214 -0.65 -9.61 5.96
C ALA A 214 -1.86 -10.56 5.98
N SER A 215 -1.82 -11.58 6.82
CA SER A 215 -2.93 -12.51 7.03
C SER A 215 -4.20 -11.87 7.56
N THR A 216 -4.09 -10.75 8.28
CA THR A 216 -5.21 -10.00 8.85
C THR A 216 -5.80 -8.96 7.90
N ILE A 217 -5.15 -8.73 6.76
CA ILE A 217 -5.53 -7.71 5.77
C ILE A 217 -6.54 -8.29 4.78
N ASP A 218 -7.61 -7.56 4.50
CA ASP A 218 -8.54 -7.83 3.41
C ASP A 218 -8.01 -7.20 2.11
N ASN A 219 -7.81 -5.89 2.14
CA ASN A 219 -7.27 -5.15 1.01
C ASN A 219 -6.41 -3.97 1.49
N ILE A 220 -5.63 -3.37 0.57
CA ILE A 220 -4.92 -2.11 0.78
C ILE A 220 -5.42 -1.11 -0.26
N GLU A 221 -5.86 0.04 0.21
CA GLU A 221 -6.25 1.16 -0.63
C GLU A 221 -5.07 2.12 -0.80
N ILE A 222 -4.74 2.43 -2.04
CA ILE A 222 -3.66 3.36 -2.40
C ILE A 222 -4.32 4.61 -2.95
N ILE A 223 -4.10 5.71 -2.27
CA ILE A 223 -4.71 6.99 -2.56
C ILE A 223 -3.57 7.95 -2.90
N THR A 224 -3.18 7.98 -4.17
CA THR A 224 -2.05 8.81 -4.65
C THR A 224 -2.38 10.29 -4.68
N ASN A 225 -3.63 10.61 -5.01
CA ASN A 225 -4.18 11.96 -5.00
C ASN A 225 -5.39 12.01 -4.07
N PRO A 226 -5.19 12.14 -2.74
CA PRO A 226 -6.30 12.17 -1.78
C PRO A 226 -7.20 13.39 -1.96
N SER A 227 -8.50 13.20 -1.72
CA SER A 227 -9.46 14.32 -1.70
C SER A 227 -9.26 15.23 -0.46
N ALA A 228 -9.89 16.40 -0.46
CA ALA A 228 -9.78 17.38 0.62
C ALA A 228 -10.24 16.87 2.01
N LYS A 229 -10.95 15.75 2.06
CA LYS A 229 -11.35 15.07 3.30
C LYS A 229 -10.16 14.55 4.10
N TYR A 230 -9.09 14.14 3.40
CA TYR A 230 -7.90 13.59 4.01
C TYR A 230 -6.91 14.67 4.40
N ASP A 231 -6.05 14.34 5.38
CA ASP A 231 -4.92 15.15 5.77
C ASP A 231 -4.07 15.56 4.55
N ALA A 232 -3.71 16.84 4.47
CA ALA A 232 -2.89 17.36 3.37
C ALA A 232 -1.42 16.95 3.48
N GLU A 233 -0.95 16.50 4.64
CA GLU A 233 0.41 16.03 4.86
C GLU A 233 0.65 14.63 4.28
N GLY A 234 1.89 14.38 3.82
CA GLY A 234 2.29 13.15 3.14
C GLY A 234 2.22 13.28 1.62
N PRO A 235 3.26 13.79 0.99
CA PRO A 235 3.30 14.15 -0.44
C PRO A 235 3.13 12.97 -1.37
N ALA A 236 3.52 11.77 -0.93
CA ALA A 236 3.36 10.55 -1.72
C ALA A 236 1.92 10.03 -1.75
N GLY A 237 1.07 10.43 -0.80
CA GLY A 237 -0.31 9.96 -0.68
C GLY A 237 -0.59 9.18 0.60
N ILE A 238 -1.59 8.29 0.53
CA ILE A 238 -2.10 7.53 1.68
C ILE A 238 -2.13 6.04 1.34
N LEU A 239 -1.70 5.20 2.28
CA LEU A 239 -1.91 3.75 2.26
C LEU A 239 -2.90 3.37 3.37
N ASN A 240 -4.13 3.03 3.00
CA ASN A 240 -5.14 2.59 3.96
C ASN A 240 -5.23 1.06 3.98
N VAL A 241 -4.85 0.46 5.09
CA VAL A 241 -4.89 -1.00 5.29
C VAL A 241 -6.27 -1.38 5.85
N VAL A 242 -7.08 -2.02 5.03
CA VAL A 242 -8.41 -2.49 5.42
C VAL A 242 -8.29 -3.91 6.00
N LEU A 243 -8.71 -4.07 7.25
CA LEU A 243 -8.61 -5.34 7.94
C LEU A 243 -9.83 -6.23 7.68
N LYS A 244 -9.63 -7.56 7.73
CA LYS A 244 -10.71 -8.54 7.64
C LYS A 244 -11.70 -8.35 8.79
N LYS A 245 -12.98 -8.25 8.46
CA LYS A 245 -14.07 -8.12 9.44
C LYS A 245 -14.89 -9.42 9.52
N GLN A 246 -15.29 -9.79 10.73
CA GLN A 246 -16.16 -10.93 10.94
C GLN A 246 -17.59 -10.57 10.50
N ARG A 247 -18.20 -11.41 9.63
CA ARG A 247 -19.56 -11.18 9.12
C ARG A 247 -20.57 -12.22 9.62
N GLN A 248 -20.13 -13.39 10.07
CA GLN A 248 -21.00 -14.44 10.58
C GLN A 248 -21.17 -14.34 12.09
N SER A 249 -22.40 -14.64 12.60
CA SER A 249 -22.65 -14.73 14.03
C SER A 249 -21.90 -15.91 14.66
N GLY A 250 -21.43 -15.74 15.89
CA GLY A 250 -20.64 -16.72 16.61
C GLY A 250 -19.15 -16.40 16.67
N VAL A 251 -18.33 -17.37 17.02
CA VAL A 251 -16.88 -17.26 17.14
C VAL A 251 -16.21 -17.64 15.81
N SER A 252 -15.26 -16.84 15.37
CA SER A 252 -14.39 -17.14 14.23
C SER A 252 -12.98 -16.67 14.51
N GLY A 253 -11.99 -17.11 13.72
CA GLY A 253 -10.63 -16.65 13.91
C GLY A 253 -9.65 -17.15 12.86
N ILE A 254 -8.46 -16.58 12.94
CA ILE A 254 -7.30 -16.93 12.13
C ILE A 254 -6.08 -17.02 13.05
N ALA A 255 -5.23 -18.02 12.83
CA ALA A 255 -3.94 -18.15 13.50
C ALA A 255 -2.87 -18.46 12.46
N ASN A 256 -1.72 -17.80 12.57
CA ASN A 256 -0.59 -17.94 11.67
C ASN A 256 0.69 -18.26 12.44
N LEU A 257 1.53 -19.09 11.82
CA LEU A 257 2.90 -19.35 12.25
C LEU A 257 3.81 -19.24 11.04
N LYS A 258 5.01 -18.69 11.22
CA LYS A 258 6.01 -18.57 10.15
C LYS A 258 7.42 -18.78 10.68
N GLY A 259 8.32 -19.22 9.78
CA GLY A 259 9.74 -19.34 10.06
C GLY A 259 10.55 -19.33 8.77
N GLY A 260 11.74 -18.77 8.81
CA GLY A 260 12.65 -18.61 7.69
C GLY A 260 14.08 -19.04 8.00
N THR A 261 14.84 -19.37 6.97
CA THR A 261 16.27 -19.77 7.06
C THR A 261 17.19 -18.60 7.43
N ASP A 262 16.69 -17.37 7.34
CA ASP A 262 17.35 -16.13 7.76
C ASP A 262 17.31 -15.90 9.29
N GLY A 263 16.65 -16.79 10.04
CA GLY A 263 16.42 -16.65 11.47
C GLY A 263 15.19 -15.80 11.83
N SER A 264 14.38 -15.44 10.82
CA SER A 264 13.07 -14.81 11.04
C SER A 264 12.04 -15.85 11.44
N TYR A 265 11.22 -15.55 12.45
CA TYR A 265 10.09 -16.39 12.86
C TYR A 265 9.04 -15.55 13.61
N GLY A 266 7.82 -16.06 13.63
CA GLY A 266 6.74 -15.36 14.32
C GLY A 266 5.42 -16.08 14.23
N GLY A 267 4.41 -15.46 14.83
CA GLY A 267 3.02 -15.90 14.72
C GLY A 267 2.08 -14.81 15.17
N ASP A 268 0.86 -14.90 14.68
CA ASP A 268 -0.23 -14.01 15.06
C ASP A 268 -1.54 -14.79 15.17
N PHE A 269 -2.46 -14.24 15.93
CA PHE A 269 -3.83 -14.71 15.93
C PHE A 269 -4.82 -13.54 16.02
N LEU A 270 -6.00 -13.75 15.46
CA LEU A 270 -7.15 -12.87 15.58
C LEU A 270 -8.39 -13.70 15.87
N LEU A 271 -9.06 -13.41 16.96
CA LEU A 271 -10.33 -13.99 17.36
C LEU A 271 -11.43 -12.94 17.25
N GLY A 272 -12.59 -13.31 16.75
CA GLY A 272 -13.75 -12.46 16.69
C GLY A 272 -14.97 -13.19 17.24
N TYR A 273 -15.86 -12.44 17.90
CA TYR A 273 -17.17 -12.89 18.33
C TYR A 273 -18.23 -11.89 17.87
N ARG A 274 -19.22 -12.37 17.13
CA ARG A 274 -20.32 -11.52 16.64
C ARG A 274 -21.65 -12.07 17.15
N THR A 275 -22.47 -11.17 17.69
CA THR A 275 -23.87 -11.39 18.04
C THR A 275 -24.74 -10.35 17.34
N GLY A 276 -26.07 -10.45 17.35
CA GLY A 276 -26.98 -9.69 16.51
C GLY A 276 -26.73 -8.18 16.39
N GLY A 277 -26.29 -7.52 17.47
CA GLY A 277 -26.03 -6.05 17.46
C GLY A 277 -24.58 -5.67 17.80
N ALA A 278 -23.68 -6.62 18.06
CA ALA A 278 -22.31 -6.31 18.46
C ALA A 278 -21.30 -7.30 17.87
N SER A 279 -20.10 -6.78 17.59
CA SER A 279 -18.94 -7.54 17.15
C SER A 279 -17.74 -7.17 18.03
N PHE A 280 -17.06 -8.17 18.55
CA PHE A 280 -15.87 -8.02 19.38
C PHE A 280 -14.70 -8.71 18.70
N TYR A 281 -13.51 -8.15 18.81
CA TYR A 281 -12.30 -8.82 18.37
C TYR A 281 -11.16 -8.67 19.36
N ALA A 282 -10.27 -9.65 19.40
CA ALA A 282 -9.02 -9.60 20.12
C ALA A 282 -7.94 -10.37 19.36
N GLY A 283 -6.73 -9.87 19.36
CA GLY A 283 -5.61 -10.50 18.68
C GLY A 283 -4.28 -10.11 19.28
N ALA A 284 -3.28 -10.93 19.00
CA ALA A 284 -1.90 -10.63 19.36
C ALA A 284 -0.97 -11.09 18.25
N ASP A 285 0.18 -10.45 18.15
CA ASP A 285 1.22 -10.74 17.17
C ASP A 285 2.61 -10.71 17.84
N TYR A 286 3.48 -11.57 17.34
CA TYR A 286 4.89 -11.62 17.67
C TYR A 286 5.67 -11.89 16.37
N ASN A 287 6.69 -11.09 16.09
CA ASN A 287 7.45 -11.22 14.86
C ASN A 287 8.94 -10.94 15.14
N ARG A 288 9.80 -11.90 14.84
CA ARG A 288 11.24 -11.67 14.77
C ARG A 288 11.68 -11.59 13.33
N ARG A 289 12.41 -10.53 12.97
CA ARG A 289 13.08 -10.34 11.68
C ARG A 289 14.58 -10.28 11.87
N SER A 290 15.34 -10.74 10.89
CA SER A 290 16.80 -10.71 10.91
C SER A 290 17.35 -10.43 9.52
N PHE A 291 18.30 -9.51 9.43
CA PHE A 291 18.92 -9.02 8.19
C PHE A 291 20.45 -9.03 8.34
N PRO A 292 21.11 -10.19 8.26
CA PRO A 292 22.57 -10.26 8.25
C PRO A 292 23.09 -9.87 6.87
N GLY A 293 24.20 -9.12 6.85
CA GLY A 293 24.80 -8.65 5.60
C GLY A 293 26.26 -8.30 5.71
N THR A 294 26.89 -8.10 4.55
CA THR A 294 28.22 -7.49 4.44
C THR A 294 28.08 -6.06 3.98
N ARG A 295 28.92 -5.21 4.52
CA ARG A 295 29.03 -3.79 4.20
C ARG A 295 30.43 -3.47 3.70
N ASN A 296 30.50 -2.79 2.58
CA ASN A 296 31.74 -2.24 2.06
C ASN A 296 31.51 -0.75 1.82
N ALA A 297 32.45 0.06 2.25
CA ALA A 297 32.43 1.49 1.98
C ALA A 297 33.83 1.98 1.62
N ASP A 298 33.89 2.92 0.71
CA ASP A 298 35.12 3.63 0.38
C ASP A 298 34.81 5.11 0.13
N GLY A 299 35.76 5.97 0.47
CA GLY A 299 35.58 7.39 0.28
C GLY A 299 36.82 8.21 0.58
N TRP A 300 36.67 9.51 0.33
CA TRP A 300 37.70 10.47 0.71
C TRP A 300 37.08 11.82 1.09
N THR A 301 37.77 12.52 1.97
CA THR A 301 37.46 13.91 2.33
C THR A 301 38.73 14.79 2.15
N ALA A 302 38.56 15.97 1.55
CA ALA A 302 39.63 16.94 1.37
C ALA A 302 39.44 18.10 2.35
N ASP A 303 40.49 18.44 3.06
CA ASP A 303 40.55 19.63 3.91
C ASP A 303 41.07 20.81 3.06
N SER A 304 40.20 21.77 2.81
CA SER A 304 40.55 22.99 2.04
C SER A 304 41.59 23.89 2.74
N THR A 305 41.76 23.72 4.05
CA THR A 305 42.69 24.56 4.84
C THR A 305 44.12 24.00 4.83
N SER A 306 44.27 22.71 5.03
CA SER A 306 45.58 22.04 5.00
C SER A 306 45.97 21.55 3.60
N GLY A 307 45.03 21.41 2.67
CA GLY A 307 45.24 20.80 1.35
C GLY A 307 45.42 19.28 1.42
N GLU A 308 45.16 18.66 2.55
CA GLU A 308 45.30 17.23 2.76
C GLU A 308 44.01 16.50 2.35
N THR A 309 44.14 15.28 1.88
CA THR A 309 43.02 14.41 1.56
C THR A 309 43.09 13.10 2.36
N THR A 310 42.08 12.84 3.16
CA THR A 310 41.94 11.62 3.94
C THR A 310 41.11 10.63 3.13
N PHE A 311 41.63 9.42 2.97
CA PHE A 311 40.97 8.28 2.31
C PHE A 311 40.60 7.24 3.38
N VAL A 312 39.42 6.66 3.25
CA VAL A 312 38.94 5.60 4.12
C VAL A 312 38.39 4.46 3.26
N VAL A 313 38.76 3.22 3.59
CA VAL A 313 38.16 1.99 3.05
C VAL A 313 37.73 1.12 4.20
N SER A 314 36.46 0.79 4.25
CA SER A 314 35.81 0.00 5.30
C SER A 314 35.27 -1.30 4.73
N ASN A 315 35.58 -2.41 5.37
CA ASN A 315 35.04 -3.73 5.03
C ASN A 315 34.49 -4.38 6.29
N GLY A 316 33.17 -4.59 6.33
CA GLY A 316 32.47 -5.05 7.51
C GLY A 316 31.42 -6.09 7.24
N ALA A 317 30.94 -6.64 8.34
CA ALA A 317 29.76 -7.49 8.38
C ALA A 317 28.92 -7.12 9.59
N GLY A 318 27.62 -7.21 9.45
CA GLY A 318 26.71 -6.87 10.51
C GLY A 318 25.37 -7.58 10.40
N SER A 319 24.55 -7.37 11.39
CA SER A 319 23.18 -7.83 11.39
C SER A 319 22.26 -6.81 12.04
N ARG A 320 21.09 -6.65 11.44
CA ARG A 320 19.98 -5.90 12.05
C ARG A 320 18.88 -6.90 12.40
N SER A 321 18.36 -6.87 13.61
CA SER A 321 17.26 -7.73 14.03
C SER A 321 16.21 -6.94 14.78
N GLY A 322 14.93 -7.30 14.57
CA GLY A 322 13.80 -6.67 15.24
C GLY A 322 12.87 -7.72 15.87
N VAL A 323 12.31 -7.37 17.03
CA VAL A 323 11.34 -8.20 17.75
C VAL A 323 10.13 -7.35 18.16
N PRO A 324 9.31 -6.89 17.21
CA PRO A 324 8.05 -6.26 17.56
C PRO A 324 7.04 -7.30 18.03
N TYR A 325 6.23 -6.93 19.04
CA TYR A 325 5.04 -7.69 19.46
C TYR A 325 3.94 -6.74 19.90
N GLY A 326 2.70 -7.20 19.78
CA GLY A 326 1.57 -6.38 20.15
C GLY A 326 0.30 -7.17 20.43
N ALA A 327 -0.65 -6.47 21.04
CA ALA A 327 -2.02 -6.94 21.23
C ALA A 327 -3.00 -5.85 20.81
N ARG A 328 -4.16 -6.26 20.30
CA ARG A 328 -5.25 -5.35 19.91
C ARG A 328 -6.57 -5.94 20.32
N ALA A 329 -7.51 -5.07 20.69
CA ALA A 329 -8.89 -5.46 20.97
C ALA A 329 -9.83 -4.33 20.57
N GLY A 330 -11.08 -4.69 20.27
CA GLY A 330 -12.10 -3.69 19.97
C GLY A 330 -13.49 -4.26 19.90
N ALA A 331 -14.45 -3.34 19.76
CA ALA A 331 -15.88 -3.65 19.69
C ALA A 331 -16.55 -2.70 18.70
N ASP A 332 -17.43 -3.25 17.85
CA ASP A 332 -18.39 -2.50 17.04
C ASP A 332 -19.79 -2.80 17.56
N ILE A 333 -20.54 -1.78 17.98
CA ILE A 333 -21.82 -1.93 18.65
C ILE A 333 -22.85 -1.10 17.88
N GLN A 334 -23.93 -1.75 17.43
CA GLN A 334 -25.07 -1.08 16.83
C GLN A 334 -26.04 -0.67 17.95
N VAL A 335 -26.25 0.64 18.12
CA VAL A 335 -27.17 1.20 19.11
C VAL A 335 -28.43 1.66 18.40
N GLY A 336 -29.52 0.91 18.56
CA GLY A 336 -30.74 1.15 17.79
C GLY A 336 -30.55 0.94 16.29
N LYS A 337 -31.19 1.78 15.46
CA LYS A 337 -31.07 1.73 13.99
C LYS A 337 -30.17 2.84 13.44
N ALA A 338 -29.96 3.90 14.21
CA ALA A 338 -29.27 5.10 13.75
C ALA A 338 -27.78 5.11 14.09
N ASP A 339 -27.42 4.60 15.25
CA ASP A 339 -26.09 4.83 15.80
C ASP A 339 -25.22 3.58 15.76
N ARG A 340 -23.95 3.75 15.36
CA ARG A 340 -22.93 2.72 15.45
C ARG A 340 -21.73 3.28 16.20
N ILE A 341 -21.34 2.62 17.27
CA ILE A 341 -20.19 2.97 18.09
C ILE A 341 -19.10 1.93 17.89
N SER A 342 -17.90 2.36 17.56
CA SER A 342 -16.72 1.51 17.45
C SER A 342 -15.68 1.95 18.47
N LEU A 343 -15.15 1.00 19.24
CA LEU A 343 -14.08 1.21 20.21
C LEU A 343 -12.89 0.35 19.82
N GLY A 344 -11.68 0.90 19.86
CA GLY A 344 -10.45 0.20 19.52
C GLY A 344 -9.34 0.50 20.52
N GLY A 345 -8.48 -0.49 20.75
CA GLY A 345 -7.28 -0.32 21.54
C GLY A 345 -6.15 -1.20 21.00
N ARG A 346 -4.93 -0.68 21.04
CA ARG A 346 -3.71 -1.39 20.69
C ARG A 346 -2.62 -1.07 21.71
N PHE A 347 -1.85 -2.08 22.03
CA PHE A 347 -0.67 -1.98 22.88
C PHE A 347 0.43 -2.85 22.31
N GLY A 348 1.68 -2.40 22.34
CA GLY A 348 2.78 -3.22 21.88
C GLY A 348 4.14 -2.64 22.23
N GLN A 349 5.15 -3.43 21.94
CA GLN A 349 6.55 -3.03 22.03
C GLN A 349 7.22 -3.23 20.69
N ARG A 350 8.09 -2.31 20.33
CA ARG A 350 9.06 -2.46 19.27
C ARG A 350 10.46 -2.57 19.86
N SER A 351 11.25 -3.46 19.31
CA SER A 351 12.65 -3.59 19.66
C SER A 351 13.46 -3.88 18.41
N TRP A 352 14.52 -3.10 18.20
CA TRP A 352 15.49 -3.29 17.13
C TRP A 352 16.88 -3.27 17.70
N SER A 353 17.72 -4.13 17.17
CA SER A 353 19.15 -4.18 17.50
C SER A 353 19.94 -4.28 16.21
N SER A 354 20.97 -3.48 16.08
CA SER A 354 21.98 -3.59 15.03
C SER A 354 23.35 -3.77 15.64
N ALA A 355 24.15 -4.61 15.02
CA ALA A 355 25.56 -4.78 15.37
C ALA A 355 26.35 -4.91 14.08
N GLU A 356 27.39 -4.10 13.94
CA GLU A 356 28.31 -4.10 12.81
C GLU A 356 29.75 -4.13 13.31
N GLN A 357 30.59 -4.86 12.63
CA GLN A 357 32.04 -4.86 12.85
C GLN A 357 32.73 -4.67 11.51
N SER A 358 33.64 -3.73 11.42
CA SER A 358 34.44 -3.48 10.23
C SER A 358 35.92 -3.41 10.53
N THR A 359 36.70 -3.60 9.48
CA THR A 359 38.13 -3.24 9.45
C THR A 359 38.27 -2.06 8.50
N ASP A 360 38.83 -0.98 9.03
CA ASP A 360 38.97 0.28 8.34
C ASP A 360 40.45 0.54 8.06
N SER A 361 40.72 1.00 6.85
CA SER A 361 42.01 1.43 6.40
C SER A 361 41.93 2.90 6.05
N GLU A 362 42.72 3.71 6.73
CA GLU A 362 42.73 5.17 6.57
C GLU A 362 44.15 5.66 6.23
N TRP A 363 44.26 6.57 5.30
CA TRP A 363 45.53 7.23 4.97
C TRP A 363 45.31 8.66 4.48
N VAL A 364 46.30 9.52 4.74
CA VAL A 364 46.29 10.94 4.35
C VAL A 364 47.31 11.20 3.24
N ARG A 365 46.99 12.04 2.28
CA ARG A 365 47.88 12.49 1.25
C ARG A 365 47.99 14.03 1.26
N PRO A 366 49.20 14.64 0.98
CA PRO A 366 50.42 14.00 0.45
C PRO A 366 51.28 13.26 1.50
N ALA A 367 51.11 13.52 2.80
CA ALA A 367 52.01 13.01 3.82
C ALA A 367 51.26 12.32 4.95
N GLY A 368 51.04 11.00 4.86
CA GLY A 368 50.47 10.24 5.93
C GLY A 368 50.72 8.74 5.77
N GLY A 369 50.90 8.01 6.88
CA GLY A 369 50.97 6.56 6.94
C GLY A 369 49.60 5.92 6.81
N LEU A 370 49.59 4.62 6.52
CA LEU A 370 48.39 3.78 6.59
C LEU A 370 48.09 3.48 8.06
N ASN A 371 46.89 3.86 8.50
CA ASN A 371 46.32 3.47 9.79
C ASN A 371 45.25 2.42 9.56
N VAL A 372 45.36 1.27 10.24
CA VAL A 372 44.37 0.19 10.19
C VAL A 372 43.79 -0.01 11.58
N TYR A 373 42.46 0.07 11.68
CA TYR A 373 41.75 -0.10 12.93
C TYR A 373 40.47 -0.92 12.74
N ALA A 374 39.99 -1.50 13.82
CA ALA A 374 38.69 -2.18 13.84
C ALA A 374 37.63 -1.19 14.38
N THR A 375 36.49 -1.12 13.72
CA THR A 375 35.33 -0.36 14.19
C THR A 375 34.22 -1.33 14.60
N GLY A 376 33.60 -1.04 15.74
CA GLY A 376 32.42 -1.76 16.24
C GLY A 376 31.30 -0.80 16.51
N ASP A 377 30.18 -0.98 15.82
CA ASP A 377 28.97 -0.19 15.97
C ASP A 377 27.83 -1.06 16.48
N THR A 378 27.20 -0.67 17.56
CA THR A 378 26.01 -1.33 18.10
C THR A 378 24.93 -0.30 18.40
N SER A 379 23.69 -0.60 18.03
CA SER A 379 22.53 0.17 18.44
C SER A 379 21.43 -0.77 18.91
N THR A 380 20.76 -0.39 19.98
CA THR A 380 19.56 -1.07 20.49
C THR A 380 18.48 -0.03 20.76
N ARG A 381 17.40 -0.13 20.01
CA ARG A 381 16.21 0.71 20.18
C ARG A 381 15.07 -0.14 20.73
N SER A 382 14.43 0.32 21.82
CA SER A 382 13.24 -0.33 22.36
C SER A 382 12.23 0.70 22.82
N GLY A 383 10.94 0.42 22.61
CA GLY A 383 9.89 1.35 23.02
C GLY A 383 8.53 0.71 23.07
N LEU A 384 7.70 1.20 23.98
CA LEU A 384 6.29 0.87 24.06
C LEU A 384 5.48 1.84 23.18
N TYR A 385 4.40 1.34 22.61
CA TYR A 385 3.37 2.15 21.97
C TYR A 385 1.98 1.67 22.39
N TYR A 386 1.06 2.59 22.46
CA TYR A 386 -0.34 2.30 22.77
C TYR A 386 -1.25 3.31 22.09
N SER A 387 -2.48 2.86 21.78
CA SER A 387 -3.52 3.74 21.25
C SER A 387 -4.89 3.30 21.75
N ALA A 388 -5.78 4.27 21.87
CA ALA A 388 -7.21 4.06 22.08
C ALA A 388 -7.97 4.92 21.09
N SER A 389 -9.06 4.40 20.52
CA SER A 389 -9.94 5.15 19.62
C SER A 389 -11.42 4.89 19.93
N ALA A 390 -12.22 5.90 19.69
CA ALA A 390 -13.67 5.84 19.75
C ALA A 390 -14.24 6.54 18.51
N ASP A 391 -15.18 5.89 17.85
CA ASP A 391 -15.89 6.40 16.70
C ASP A 391 -17.38 6.25 16.93
N GLU A 392 -18.14 7.24 16.49
CA GLU A 392 -19.60 7.22 16.43
C GLU A 392 -20.03 7.61 15.02
N VAL A 393 -20.99 6.87 14.47
CA VAL A 393 -21.64 7.20 13.21
C VAL A 393 -23.13 7.25 13.45
N HIS A 394 -23.72 8.43 13.32
CA HIS A 394 -25.15 8.67 13.39
C HIS A 394 -25.75 8.77 11.98
N ASN A 395 -26.74 7.91 11.67
CA ASN A 395 -27.46 7.92 10.40
C ASN A 395 -28.81 8.62 10.56
N PHE A 396 -29.05 9.69 9.78
CA PHE A 396 -30.27 10.53 9.86
C PHE A 396 -31.50 9.94 9.15
N GLY A 397 -31.51 8.65 8.86
CA GLY A 397 -32.65 7.94 8.25
C GLY A 397 -32.73 8.02 6.72
N ARG A 398 -32.10 8.98 6.05
CA ARG A 398 -31.87 8.98 4.61
C ARG A 398 -30.54 8.24 4.32
N GLN A 399 -30.52 7.36 3.36
CA GLN A 399 -29.32 6.60 2.99
C GLN A 399 -28.16 7.55 2.65
N GLY A 400 -26.99 7.31 3.26
CA GLY A 400 -25.80 8.15 3.09
C GLY A 400 -25.83 9.49 3.81
N HIS A 401 -26.92 9.85 4.53
CA HIS A 401 -26.96 11.06 5.35
C HIS A 401 -26.46 10.72 6.75
N GLU A 402 -25.24 11.11 7.05
CA GLU A 402 -24.55 10.71 8.28
C GLU A 402 -23.70 11.81 8.90
N LEU A 403 -23.52 11.70 10.20
CA LEU A 403 -22.55 12.45 10.98
C LEU A 403 -21.61 11.43 11.63
N ALA A 404 -20.31 11.52 11.34
CA ALA A 404 -19.29 10.69 11.95
C ALA A 404 -18.42 11.53 12.88
N ALA A 405 -18.20 11.05 14.10
CA ALA A 405 -17.27 11.61 15.06
C ALA A 405 -16.16 10.59 15.34
N HIS A 406 -14.94 11.05 15.38
CA HIS A 406 -13.77 10.26 15.72
C HIS A 406 -12.95 10.96 16.80
N ALA A 407 -12.44 10.16 17.75
CA ALA A 407 -11.43 10.61 18.71
C ALA A 407 -10.40 9.48 18.92
N SER A 408 -9.12 9.83 18.90
CA SER A 408 -8.06 8.90 19.22
C SER A 408 -6.98 9.55 20.06
N TYR A 409 -6.39 8.74 20.93
CA TYR A 409 -5.20 9.06 21.71
C TYR A 409 -4.13 8.03 21.39
N ARG A 410 -2.94 8.50 21.07
CA ARG A 410 -1.78 7.67 20.76
C ARG A 410 -0.61 8.09 21.66
N GLY A 411 0.11 7.11 22.16
CA GLY A 411 1.31 7.37 22.94
C GLY A 411 2.41 6.42 22.53
N ARG A 412 3.62 6.92 22.44
CA ARG A 412 4.82 6.14 22.24
C ARG A 412 5.92 6.63 23.17
N GLY A 413 6.78 5.71 23.57
CA GLY A 413 7.96 6.05 24.35
C GLY A 413 9.00 4.97 24.17
N GLY A 414 10.25 5.32 24.36
CA GLY A 414 11.33 4.37 24.22
C GLY A 414 12.68 5.03 24.34
N SER A 415 13.72 4.22 24.19
CA SER A 415 15.10 4.68 24.17
C SER A 415 15.91 3.95 23.13
N GLU A 416 16.87 4.65 22.57
CA GLU A 416 17.94 4.09 21.76
C GLU A 416 19.26 4.24 22.50
N ASN A 417 20.04 3.16 22.56
CA ASN A 417 21.38 3.16 23.09
C ASN A 417 22.32 2.74 21.96
N SER A 418 23.20 3.61 21.54
CA SER A 418 24.23 3.33 20.56
C SER A 418 25.63 3.38 21.16
N THR A 419 26.52 2.57 20.63
CA THR A 419 27.93 2.56 20.99
C THR A 419 28.75 2.41 19.72
N ASN A 420 29.61 3.38 19.47
CA ASN A 420 30.62 3.33 18.44
C ASN A 420 32.00 3.17 19.10
N SER A 421 32.87 2.35 18.55
CA SER A 421 34.19 2.09 19.10
C SER A 421 35.21 1.86 18.01
N GLN A 422 36.42 2.41 18.18
CA GLN A 422 37.57 2.18 17.30
C GLN A 422 38.69 1.56 18.13
N GLN A 423 39.32 0.54 17.60
CA GLN A 423 40.40 -0.21 18.24
C GLN A 423 41.60 -0.34 17.30
N THR A 424 42.77 0.07 17.75
CA THR A 424 44.04 -0.12 17.01
C THR A 424 44.88 -1.12 17.80
N GLY A 425 45.29 -2.21 17.14
CA GLY A 425 46.04 -3.26 17.81
C GLY A 425 45.30 -3.92 19.00
N GLY A 426 43.97 -3.90 19.00
CA GLY A 426 43.12 -4.44 20.07
C GLY A 426 42.91 -3.51 21.25
N VAL A 427 43.47 -2.29 21.22
CA VAL A 427 43.30 -1.27 22.28
C VAL A 427 42.26 -0.26 21.81
N LEU A 428 41.30 0.08 22.68
CA LEU A 428 40.31 1.12 22.41
C LEU A 428 40.99 2.49 22.30
N THR A 429 40.92 3.10 21.14
CA THR A 429 41.55 4.40 20.85
C THR A 429 40.54 5.54 20.72
N ASN A 430 39.30 5.23 20.32
CA ASN A 430 38.20 6.19 20.25
C ASN A 430 36.88 5.46 20.54
N GLY A 431 35.90 6.18 21.08
CA GLY A 431 34.59 5.60 21.32
C GLY A 431 33.54 6.63 21.73
N ARG A 432 32.30 6.38 21.39
CA ARG A 432 31.14 7.15 21.83
C ARG A 432 30.02 6.25 22.27
N ARG A 433 29.29 6.70 23.27
CA ARG A 433 28.01 6.12 23.68
C ARG A 433 26.96 7.21 23.63
N THR A 434 25.86 6.93 22.94
CA THR A 434 24.74 7.86 22.90
C THR A 434 23.51 7.15 23.43
N LYS A 435 22.76 7.86 24.25
CA LYS A 435 21.44 7.43 24.74
C LYS A 435 20.43 8.49 24.33
N GLU A 436 19.47 8.09 23.51
CA GLU A 436 18.35 8.92 23.10
C GLU A 436 17.08 8.38 23.73
N SER A 437 16.18 9.26 24.17
CA SER A 437 14.84 8.89 24.64
C SER A 437 13.84 9.98 24.25
N GLY A 438 12.67 9.55 23.72
CA GLY A 438 11.66 10.47 23.20
C GLY A 438 10.25 9.93 23.41
N PRO A 439 9.56 10.25 24.51
CA PRO A 439 8.12 10.02 24.62
C PRO A 439 7.37 11.05 23.76
N SER A 440 6.37 10.56 23.02
CA SER A 440 5.43 11.42 22.32
C SER A 440 3.98 11.01 22.59
N GLN A 441 3.08 11.98 22.49
CA GLN A 441 1.65 11.82 22.68
C GLN A 441 0.94 12.62 21.57
N ASP A 442 -0.05 11.97 20.95
CA ASP A 442 -0.84 12.55 19.91
C ASP A 442 -2.33 12.37 20.23
N VAL A 443 -3.10 13.39 20.00
CA VAL A 443 -4.56 13.41 20.08
C VAL A 443 -5.12 13.84 18.74
N THR A 444 -5.93 13.00 18.12
CA THR A 444 -6.67 13.35 16.90
C THR A 444 -8.17 13.34 17.20
N ALA A 445 -8.88 14.39 16.76
CA ALA A 445 -10.33 14.44 16.81
C ALA A 445 -10.87 14.93 15.47
N SER A 446 -11.93 14.30 14.95
CA SER A 446 -12.62 14.78 13.74
C SER A 446 -14.13 14.67 13.85
N LEU A 447 -14.81 15.51 13.08
CA LEU A 447 -16.25 15.53 12.90
C LEU A 447 -16.55 15.69 11.41
N ASP A 448 -17.17 14.69 10.82
CA ASP A 448 -17.42 14.57 9.39
C ASP A 448 -18.93 14.48 9.12
N TYR A 449 -19.47 15.40 8.34
CA TYR A 449 -20.86 15.45 7.96
C TYR A 449 -21.01 15.14 6.47
N THR A 450 -21.85 14.16 6.12
CA THR A 450 -22.18 13.77 4.75
C THR A 450 -23.65 14.00 4.48
N LEU A 451 -23.97 14.81 3.48
CA LEU A 451 -25.31 15.13 3.02
C LEU A 451 -25.50 14.66 1.58
N PRO A 452 -26.26 13.59 1.32
CA PRO A 452 -26.69 13.22 -0.03
C PRO A 452 -27.72 14.27 -0.52
N LEU A 453 -27.40 14.93 -1.64
CA LEU A 453 -28.26 15.98 -2.22
C LEU A 453 -29.24 15.39 -3.24
N ARG A 454 -28.76 14.49 -4.09
CA ARG A 454 -29.54 13.74 -5.08
C ARG A 454 -29.13 12.27 -5.03
N GLU A 455 -29.62 11.43 -5.91
CA GLU A 455 -29.30 9.99 -5.93
C GLU A 455 -27.79 9.71 -6.04
N GLU A 456 -27.07 10.53 -6.83
CA GLU A 456 -25.64 10.32 -7.09
C GLU A 456 -24.77 11.53 -6.66
N ASP A 457 -25.36 12.55 -6.00
CA ASP A 457 -24.65 13.74 -5.56
C ASP A 457 -24.55 13.79 -4.05
N LYS A 458 -23.37 14.10 -3.51
CA LYS A 458 -23.20 14.33 -2.07
C LYS A 458 -22.33 15.55 -1.79
N PHE A 459 -22.65 16.21 -0.70
CA PHE A 459 -21.84 17.23 -0.08
C PHE A 459 -21.25 16.68 1.22
N GLU A 460 -19.94 16.86 1.42
CA GLU A 460 -19.27 16.50 2.66
C GLU A 460 -18.56 17.74 3.22
N ALA A 461 -18.57 17.87 4.54
CA ALA A 461 -17.83 18.92 5.24
C ALA A 461 -17.38 18.38 6.59
N GLY A 462 -16.21 18.80 7.06
CA GLY A 462 -15.71 18.33 8.33
C GLY A 462 -14.66 19.24 8.94
N TYR A 463 -14.38 18.95 10.20
CA TYR A 463 -13.33 19.56 10.99
C TYR A 463 -12.42 18.47 11.57
N GLN A 464 -11.13 18.73 11.58
CA GLN A 464 -10.11 17.85 12.19
C GLN A 464 -9.17 18.69 13.04
N ALA A 465 -8.79 18.14 14.19
CA ALA A 465 -7.71 18.66 15.03
C ALA A 465 -6.71 17.52 15.30
N GLU A 466 -5.44 17.84 15.16
CA GLU A 466 -4.32 16.97 15.51
C GLU A 466 -3.38 17.76 16.42
N ILE A 467 -3.05 17.17 17.58
CA ILE A 467 -2.25 17.79 18.62
C ILE A 467 -1.17 16.80 19.03
N ASP A 468 0.09 17.08 18.67
CA ASP A 468 1.23 16.28 19.02
C ASP A 468 2.13 16.99 20.04
N ARG A 469 2.68 16.21 20.98
CA ARG A 469 3.63 16.68 22.00
C ARG A 469 4.73 15.65 22.13
N SER A 470 5.99 16.08 22.00
CA SER A 470 7.14 15.23 22.26
C SER A 470 8.17 15.90 23.17
N HIS A 471 8.99 15.05 23.80
CA HIS A 471 10.07 15.48 24.65
C HIS A 471 11.28 14.56 24.43
N ASP A 472 12.26 15.03 23.68
CA ASP A 472 13.39 14.26 23.22
C ASP A 472 14.66 14.65 24.00
N SER A 473 15.40 13.66 24.48
CA SER A 473 16.62 13.83 25.24
C SER A 473 17.73 12.98 24.66
N THR A 474 18.84 13.61 24.31
CA THR A 474 20.07 12.98 23.81
C THR A 474 21.20 13.22 24.80
N GLY A 475 21.77 12.13 25.33
CA GLY A 475 22.97 12.15 26.15
C GLY A 475 24.11 11.43 25.45
N THR A 476 25.26 12.07 25.33
CA THR A 476 26.46 11.53 24.67
C THR A 476 27.63 11.48 25.63
N TRP A 477 28.40 10.40 25.58
CA TRP A 477 29.64 10.20 26.35
C TRP A 477 30.76 9.82 25.39
N THR A 478 31.86 10.58 25.46
CA THR A 478 33.03 10.36 24.63
C THR A 478 34.13 9.66 25.43
N TYR A 479 34.79 8.67 24.83
CA TYR A 479 35.89 7.94 25.46
C TYR A 479 37.13 8.84 25.59
N ASN A 480 37.65 8.94 26.81
CA ASN A 480 38.85 9.67 27.11
C ASN A 480 40.01 8.67 27.35
N THR A 481 41.02 8.74 26.51
CA THR A 481 42.18 7.83 26.49
C THR A 481 43.04 7.94 27.75
N ASP A 482 43.10 9.10 28.38
CA ASP A 482 43.95 9.33 29.59
C ASP A 482 43.32 8.68 30.83
N SER A 483 42.01 8.85 30.96
CA SER A 483 41.28 8.28 32.12
C SER A 483 40.74 6.87 31.85
N LEU A 484 40.78 6.37 30.60
CA LEU A 484 40.18 5.11 30.14
C LEU A 484 38.69 5.00 30.49
N LYS A 485 37.97 6.13 30.42
CA LYS A 485 36.53 6.22 30.75
C LYS A 485 35.75 6.99 29.72
N TYR A 486 34.47 6.70 29.63
CA TYR A 486 33.52 7.52 28.92
C TYR A 486 33.12 8.71 29.78
N LEU A 487 33.36 9.92 29.29
CA LEU A 487 33.02 11.18 29.96
C LEU A 487 31.81 11.81 29.22
N TYR A 488 30.91 12.40 29.99
CA TYR A 488 29.75 13.10 29.45
C TYR A 488 30.19 14.29 28.58
N ASP A 489 29.61 14.39 27.40
CA ASP A 489 29.94 15.40 26.39
C ASP A 489 28.74 16.33 26.19
N SER A 490 28.79 17.49 26.83
CA SER A 490 27.73 18.50 26.75
C SER A 490 27.56 19.12 25.35
N GLY A 491 28.60 19.06 24.51
CA GLY A 491 28.54 19.58 23.14
C GLY A 491 27.68 18.77 22.19
N TYR A 492 27.41 17.51 22.54
CA TYR A 492 26.58 16.58 21.77
C TYR A 492 25.38 16.04 22.59
N SER A 493 25.06 16.70 23.68
CA SER A 493 23.95 16.34 24.55
C SER A 493 22.94 17.47 24.62
N HIS A 494 21.66 17.17 24.47
CA HIS A 494 20.62 18.20 24.42
C HIS A 494 19.25 17.64 24.79
N VAL A 495 18.32 18.54 25.15
CA VAL A 495 16.93 18.23 25.44
C VAL A 495 16.04 19.17 24.65
N ILE A 496 15.05 18.59 23.97
CA ILE A 496 14.11 19.29 23.10
C ILE A 496 12.68 18.97 23.55
N ALA A 497 11.82 19.98 23.61
CA ALA A 497 10.38 19.80 23.72
C ALA A 497 9.74 20.32 22.42
N SER A 498 8.88 19.52 21.78
CA SER A 498 8.16 19.94 20.58
C SER A 498 6.66 19.86 20.78
N SER A 499 5.97 20.80 20.17
CA SER A 499 4.51 20.86 20.07
C SER A 499 4.13 21.09 18.62
N ASP A 500 3.19 20.33 18.11
CA ASP A 500 2.61 20.50 16.78
C ASP A 500 1.09 20.44 16.87
N ASP A 501 0.43 21.54 16.49
CA ASP A 501 -1.02 21.70 16.51
C ASP A 501 -1.50 21.99 15.09
N VAL A 502 -2.35 21.13 14.54
CA VAL A 502 -2.97 21.31 13.21
C VAL A 502 -4.48 21.30 13.36
N HIS A 503 -5.10 22.36 12.86
CA HIS A 503 -6.56 22.49 12.79
C HIS A 503 -6.99 22.64 11.35
N ALA A 504 -7.88 21.79 10.88
CA ALA A 504 -8.33 21.75 9.51
C ALA A 504 -9.85 21.84 9.39
N LEU A 505 -10.30 22.58 8.37
CA LEU A 505 -11.66 22.58 7.89
C LEU A 505 -11.65 22.18 6.41
N TYR A 506 -12.56 21.30 6.02
CA TYR A 506 -12.70 20.92 4.63
C TYR A 506 -14.16 20.88 4.17
N SER A 507 -14.33 20.99 2.86
CA SER A 507 -15.59 20.67 2.20
C SER A 507 -15.32 20.03 0.84
N THR A 508 -16.17 19.06 0.47
CA THR A 508 -16.15 18.41 -0.85
C THR A 508 -17.55 18.35 -1.43
N TYR A 509 -17.65 18.45 -2.73
CA TYR A 509 -18.86 18.16 -3.48
C TYR A 509 -18.55 17.18 -4.58
N SER A 510 -19.23 16.05 -4.58
CA SER A 510 -19.07 15.01 -5.60
C SER A 510 -20.40 14.66 -6.23
N GLY A 511 -20.37 14.32 -7.50
CA GLY A 511 -21.55 13.92 -8.26
C GLY A 511 -21.19 13.06 -9.46
N ASN A 512 -22.19 12.34 -9.94
CA ASN A 512 -22.07 11.47 -11.10
C ASN A 512 -23.22 11.75 -12.07
N PHE A 513 -22.90 12.47 -13.13
CA PHE A 513 -23.83 12.75 -14.26
C PHE A 513 -23.44 11.92 -15.47
N LYS A 514 -23.77 10.66 -15.48
CA LYS A 514 -23.35 9.71 -16.54
C LYS A 514 -23.41 10.36 -17.95
N PRO A 515 -22.28 10.35 -18.68
CA PRO A 515 -21.04 9.60 -18.45
C PRO A 515 -19.98 10.29 -17.57
N PHE A 516 -20.28 11.42 -16.94
CA PHE A 516 -19.37 12.24 -16.17
C PHE A 516 -19.49 11.98 -14.67
N GLY A 517 -18.35 11.71 -13.97
CA GLY A 517 -18.22 11.78 -12.53
C GLY A 517 -17.23 12.88 -12.14
N PHE A 518 -17.42 13.52 -11.00
CA PHE A 518 -16.51 14.54 -10.48
C PHE A 518 -16.54 14.62 -8.95
N GLU A 519 -15.43 15.07 -8.40
CA GLU A 519 -15.31 15.50 -7.00
C GLU A 519 -14.43 16.75 -6.95
N VAL A 520 -14.91 17.81 -6.30
CA VAL A 520 -14.18 19.03 -6.05
C VAL A 520 -14.14 19.29 -4.55
N GLY A 521 -12.97 19.65 -4.04
CA GLY A 521 -12.79 19.88 -2.60
C GLY A 521 -11.83 21.02 -2.30
N LEU A 522 -11.99 21.59 -1.13
CA LEU A 522 -11.07 22.56 -0.55
C LEU A 522 -10.89 22.24 0.93
N ARG A 523 -9.62 22.17 1.34
CA ARG A 523 -9.20 22.05 2.73
C ARG A 523 -8.35 23.26 3.11
N GLY A 524 -8.62 23.86 4.27
CA GLY A 524 -7.79 24.89 4.89
C GLY A 524 -7.22 24.35 6.19
N GLU A 525 -5.91 24.45 6.37
CA GLU A 525 -5.20 24.05 7.59
C GLU A 525 -4.54 25.24 8.25
N TYR A 526 -4.73 25.39 9.54
CA TYR A 526 -3.92 26.25 10.39
C TYR A 526 -2.98 25.36 11.20
N ALA A 527 -1.69 25.45 10.94
CA ALA A 527 -0.65 24.68 11.64
C ALA A 527 0.19 25.61 12.52
N HIS A 528 0.54 25.16 13.72
CA HIS A 528 1.46 25.83 14.61
C HIS A 528 2.41 24.80 15.23
N ARG A 529 3.70 24.85 14.85
CA ARG A 529 4.76 24.01 15.40
C ARG A 529 5.72 24.87 16.21
N ALA A 530 6.06 24.44 17.42
CA ALA A 530 7.07 25.06 18.25
C ALA A 530 8.07 24.02 18.71
N ILE A 531 9.37 24.33 18.61
CA ILE A 531 10.49 23.52 19.06
C ILE A 531 11.25 24.32 20.08
N GLU A 532 11.23 23.90 21.32
CA GLU A 532 11.94 24.51 22.46
C GLU A 532 13.23 23.74 22.73
N LEU A 533 14.34 24.44 22.71
CA LEU A 533 15.63 23.96 23.19
C LEU A 533 15.67 24.18 24.70
N VAL A 534 15.34 23.16 25.47
CA VAL A 534 15.15 23.26 26.94
C VAL A 534 16.39 23.82 27.63
N ASP A 535 17.59 23.40 27.20
CA ASP A 535 18.85 23.82 27.78
C ASP A 535 19.20 25.31 27.57
N SER A 536 18.70 25.92 26.50
CA SER A 536 18.96 27.33 26.18
C SER A 536 17.72 28.21 26.26
N SER A 537 16.54 27.62 26.51
CA SER A 537 15.22 28.30 26.51
C SER A 537 14.97 29.09 25.19
N HIS A 538 15.53 28.58 24.08
CA HIS A 538 15.30 29.16 22.77
C HIS A 538 14.21 28.37 22.06
N THR A 539 13.23 29.08 21.46
CA THR A 539 12.10 28.46 20.78
C THR A 539 12.07 28.87 19.32
N PHE A 540 11.99 27.90 18.42
CA PHE A 540 11.73 28.09 17.01
C PHE A 540 10.25 27.82 16.74
N THR A 541 9.61 28.63 15.92
CA THR A 541 8.20 28.44 15.53
C THR A 541 8.04 28.45 14.03
N VAL A 542 7.28 27.49 13.53
CA VAL A 542 6.92 27.36 12.11
C VAL A 542 5.41 27.14 12.05
N GLY A 543 4.73 27.82 11.13
CA GLY A 543 3.30 27.60 10.93
C GLY A 543 2.62 28.70 10.14
N GLY A 544 1.33 28.51 9.88
CA GLY A 544 0.52 29.44 9.09
C GLY A 544 -0.78 28.79 8.65
N LEU A 545 -1.50 29.54 7.80
CA LEU A 545 -2.73 29.06 7.14
C LEU A 545 -2.39 28.65 5.71
N ASP A 546 -2.71 27.41 5.36
CA ASP A 546 -2.50 26.82 4.05
C ASP A 546 -3.81 26.33 3.43
N LEU A 547 -3.91 26.38 2.11
CA LEU A 547 -5.07 25.93 1.35
C LEU A 547 -4.70 24.80 0.38
N PHE A 548 -5.51 23.75 0.37
CA PHE A 548 -5.31 22.52 -0.37
C PHE A 548 -6.54 22.22 -1.25
N PRO A 549 -6.60 22.76 -2.48
CA PRO A 549 -7.63 22.42 -3.45
C PRO A 549 -7.42 21.01 -4.02
N THR A 550 -8.54 20.32 -4.30
CA THR A 550 -8.56 19.02 -4.96
C THR A 550 -9.63 18.98 -6.04
N LEU A 551 -9.33 18.29 -7.13
CA LEU A 551 -10.26 18.07 -8.24
C LEU A 551 -10.05 16.64 -8.77
N HIS A 552 -11.13 15.88 -8.86
CA HIS A 552 -11.15 14.58 -9.54
C HIS A 552 -12.27 14.61 -10.58
N VAL A 553 -12.00 14.11 -11.76
CA VAL A 553 -12.97 13.97 -12.83
C VAL A 553 -12.86 12.60 -13.46
N SER A 554 -13.97 12.03 -13.86
CA SER A 554 -14.01 10.79 -14.61
C SER A 554 -14.98 10.87 -15.77
N TYR A 555 -14.68 10.15 -16.87
CA TYR A 555 -15.55 10.06 -18.03
C TYR A 555 -15.61 8.61 -18.51
N SER A 556 -16.81 8.02 -18.47
CA SER A 556 -17.07 6.67 -18.94
C SER A 556 -17.30 6.70 -20.46
N LEU A 557 -16.32 6.22 -21.26
CA LEU A 557 -16.40 6.15 -22.72
C LEU A 557 -17.32 5.03 -23.19
N ALA A 558 -17.30 3.89 -22.49
CA ALA A 558 -18.12 2.70 -22.70
C ALA A 558 -18.17 1.89 -21.41
N GLU A 559 -18.90 0.76 -21.38
CA GLU A 559 -18.84 -0.17 -20.26
C GLU A 559 -17.38 -0.54 -19.94
N GLU A 560 -16.96 -0.30 -18.70
CA GLU A 560 -15.62 -0.53 -18.17
C GLU A 560 -14.46 0.27 -18.80
N HIS A 561 -14.72 1.16 -19.79
CA HIS A 561 -13.75 2.09 -20.35
C HIS A 561 -13.89 3.46 -19.68
N GLN A 562 -12.89 3.87 -18.92
CA GLN A 562 -12.95 5.10 -18.15
C GLN A 562 -11.66 5.92 -18.30
N VAL A 563 -11.83 7.22 -18.52
CA VAL A 563 -10.75 8.21 -18.40
C VAL A 563 -10.94 8.95 -17.08
N MET A 564 -9.85 9.12 -16.33
CA MET A 564 -9.84 9.79 -15.04
C MET A 564 -8.78 10.88 -15.06
N GLY A 565 -9.08 12.03 -14.46
CA GLY A 565 -8.14 13.12 -14.27
C GLY A 565 -8.20 13.61 -12.84
N SER A 566 -7.08 13.97 -12.25
CA SER A 566 -7.04 14.55 -10.90
C SER A 566 -5.98 15.62 -10.76
N TYR A 567 -6.26 16.56 -9.88
CA TYR A 567 -5.33 17.56 -9.37
C TYR A 567 -5.45 17.64 -7.86
N THR A 568 -4.30 17.65 -7.17
CA THR A 568 -4.24 17.87 -5.73
C THR A 568 -3.04 18.72 -5.37
N ARG A 569 -3.19 19.59 -4.38
CA ARG A 569 -2.09 20.26 -3.69
C ARG A 569 -1.93 19.67 -2.31
N ARG A 570 -0.67 19.38 -1.93
CA ARG A 570 -0.31 18.78 -0.65
C ARG A 570 0.87 19.51 -0.01
N ILE A 571 1.18 19.16 1.24
CA ILE A 571 2.28 19.73 2.01
C ILE A 571 3.12 18.61 2.62
N GLU A 572 4.42 18.86 2.76
CA GLU A 572 5.33 18.12 3.63
C GLU A 572 5.99 19.12 4.57
N ARG A 573 5.74 18.94 5.86
CA ARG A 573 6.34 19.75 6.90
C ARG A 573 7.63 19.08 7.35
N PRO A 574 8.73 19.83 7.57
CA PRO A 574 9.97 19.24 8.04
C PRO A 574 9.77 18.43 9.32
N ASP A 575 10.40 17.26 9.39
CA ASP A 575 10.40 16.41 10.59
C ASP A 575 11.10 17.05 11.78
N GLY A 576 10.82 16.59 13.01
CA GLY A 576 11.43 17.15 14.22
C GLY A 576 12.96 17.20 14.17
N TRP A 577 13.61 16.08 13.76
CA TRP A 577 15.08 16.00 13.68
C TRP A 577 15.68 16.92 12.60
N GLU A 578 14.92 17.19 11.52
CA GLU A 578 15.36 18.08 10.43
C GLU A 578 15.46 19.53 10.89
N LEU A 579 14.73 19.90 11.93
CA LEU A 579 14.74 21.23 12.53
C LEU A 579 15.71 21.36 13.72
N GLU A 580 16.35 20.27 14.17
CA GLU A 580 17.27 20.26 15.31
C GLU A 580 18.64 20.90 14.97
N PRO A 581 19.00 22.04 15.54
CA PRO A 581 20.24 22.75 15.19
C PRO A 581 21.49 22.13 15.81
N PHE A 582 21.41 20.96 16.41
CA PHE A 582 22.49 20.31 17.15
C PHE A 582 23.27 19.32 16.30
N LEU A 583 24.56 19.15 16.67
CA LEU A 583 25.37 18.07 16.13
C LEU A 583 25.09 16.77 16.90
N THR A 584 24.71 15.73 16.16
CA THR A 584 24.53 14.39 16.67
C THR A 584 25.47 13.43 15.94
N TRP A 585 26.24 12.64 16.68
CA TRP A 585 27.11 11.63 16.10
C TRP A 585 26.30 10.40 15.71
N TRP A 586 26.34 10.07 14.42
CA TRP A 586 25.70 8.86 13.90
C TRP A 586 26.69 7.70 13.80
N SER A 587 27.89 7.95 13.24
CA SER A 587 28.97 6.96 13.13
C SER A 587 30.32 7.62 13.31
N PRO A 588 31.43 6.87 13.40
CA PRO A 588 32.77 7.47 13.49
C PRO A 588 33.12 8.41 12.32
N GLN A 589 32.49 8.19 11.15
CA GLN A 589 32.75 8.97 9.94
C GLN A 589 31.62 9.96 9.58
N MET A 590 30.54 10.03 10.40
CA MET A 590 29.38 10.87 10.07
C MET A 590 28.79 11.55 11.30
N VAL A 591 28.57 12.85 11.18
CA VAL A 591 27.75 13.67 12.09
C VAL A 591 26.51 14.18 11.37
N ARG A 592 25.45 14.40 12.10
CA ARG A 592 24.16 14.93 11.62
C ARG A 592 23.84 16.25 12.31
N ARG A 593 23.20 17.17 11.58
CA ARG A 593 22.64 18.42 12.13
C ARG A 593 21.44 18.84 11.28
N GLY A 594 20.31 19.10 11.88
CA GLY A 594 19.14 19.68 11.23
C GLY A 594 19.29 21.18 10.94
N ASN A 595 18.24 21.76 10.36
CA ASN A 595 18.20 23.16 9.94
C ASN A 595 16.86 23.79 10.37
N PRO A 596 16.83 24.65 11.40
CA PRO A 596 15.59 25.26 11.89
C PRO A 596 14.96 26.28 10.93
N ASP A 597 15.67 26.70 9.87
CA ASP A 597 15.18 27.64 8.85
C ASP A 597 14.44 26.96 7.70
N LEU A 598 14.20 25.65 7.79
CA LEU A 598 13.49 24.91 6.76
C LEU A 598 12.05 25.41 6.60
N LYS A 599 11.64 25.51 5.33
CA LYS A 599 10.26 25.79 4.91
C LYS A 599 9.58 24.51 4.48
N PRO A 600 8.26 24.39 4.69
CA PRO A 600 7.49 23.28 4.16
C PRO A 600 7.62 23.15 2.63
N GLU A 601 7.58 21.91 2.17
CA GLU A 601 7.42 21.60 0.75
C GLU A 601 5.94 21.69 0.36
N TYR A 602 5.65 22.25 -0.83
CA TYR A 602 4.31 22.22 -1.42
C TYR A 602 4.33 21.41 -2.71
N ILE A 603 3.47 20.44 -2.82
CA ILE A 603 3.46 19.50 -3.92
C ILE A 603 2.16 19.66 -4.72
N ASP A 604 2.27 20.07 -5.98
CA ASP A 604 1.19 20.09 -6.96
C ASP A 604 1.27 18.82 -7.83
N SER A 605 0.23 17.97 -7.79
CA SER A 605 0.16 16.70 -8.48
C SER A 605 -0.99 16.68 -9.48
N TYR A 606 -0.70 16.30 -10.72
CA TYR A 606 -1.64 16.15 -11.83
C TYR A 606 -1.57 14.71 -12.33
N GLU A 607 -2.72 14.06 -12.50
CA GLU A 607 -2.78 12.70 -13.04
C GLU A 607 -3.85 12.61 -14.14
N LEU A 608 -3.57 11.76 -15.14
CA LEU A 608 -4.50 11.39 -16.20
C LEU A 608 -4.42 9.88 -16.38
N GLY A 609 -5.49 9.18 -16.02
CA GLY A 609 -5.60 7.73 -16.11
C GLY A 609 -6.57 7.28 -17.20
N TYR A 610 -6.26 6.15 -17.83
CA TYR A 610 -7.17 5.43 -18.70
C TYR A 610 -7.21 3.96 -18.32
N GLN A 611 -8.43 3.48 -18.09
CA GLN A 611 -8.71 2.09 -17.76
C GLN A 611 -9.48 1.43 -18.89
N MET A 612 -9.10 0.21 -19.26
CA MET A 612 -9.79 -0.61 -20.24
C MET A 612 -9.83 -2.10 -19.83
N PRO A 613 -10.92 -2.82 -20.13
CA PRO A 613 -10.99 -4.27 -19.99
C PRO A 613 -10.18 -4.95 -21.10
N VAL A 614 -9.53 -6.06 -20.78
CA VAL A 614 -8.83 -6.91 -21.75
C VAL A 614 -9.19 -8.37 -21.49
N GLY A 615 -10.21 -8.87 -22.20
CA GLY A 615 -10.80 -10.18 -21.92
C GLY A 615 -11.31 -10.27 -20.48
N PRO A 616 -10.91 -11.29 -19.69
CA PRO A 616 -11.26 -11.36 -18.27
C PRO A 616 -10.35 -10.53 -17.37
N GLY A 617 -9.45 -9.75 -17.93
CA GLY A 617 -8.48 -8.90 -17.22
C GLY A 617 -8.71 -7.42 -17.46
N ARG A 618 -7.77 -6.60 -16.99
CA ARG A 618 -7.82 -5.14 -17.05
C ARG A 618 -6.43 -4.57 -17.30
N VAL A 619 -6.39 -3.48 -18.06
CA VAL A 619 -5.18 -2.68 -18.25
C VAL A 619 -5.50 -1.24 -17.86
N THR A 620 -4.59 -0.62 -17.13
CA THR A 620 -4.63 0.80 -16.76
C THR A 620 -3.33 1.46 -17.16
N LEU A 621 -3.43 2.66 -17.69
CA LEU A 621 -2.32 3.54 -18.02
C LEU A 621 -2.55 4.87 -17.31
N ASP A 622 -1.64 5.27 -16.44
CA ASP A 622 -1.66 6.55 -15.74
C ASP A 622 -0.47 7.38 -16.17
N ALA A 623 -0.70 8.61 -16.63
CA ALA A 623 0.33 9.62 -16.82
C ALA A 623 0.25 10.62 -15.67
N TYR A 624 1.38 11.03 -15.13
CA TYR A 624 1.41 11.97 -14.03
C TYR A 624 2.50 13.04 -14.21
N TYR A 625 2.24 14.19 -13.61
CA TYR A 625 3.19 15.27 -13.45
C TYR A 625 3.10 15.81 -12.04
N ARG A 626 4.24 15.87 -11.37
CA ARG A 626 4.36 16.40 -10.01
C ARG A 626 5.41 17.49 -9.97
N MET A 627 5.12 18.55 -9.23
CA MET A 627 6.05 19.65 -8.99
C MET A 627 6.09 19.93 -7.49
N THR A 628 7.30 19.89 -6.91
CA THR A 628 7.53 20.18 -5.49
C THR A 628 8.25 21.51 -5.37
N HIS A 629 7.66 22.43 -4.65
CA HIS A 629 8.25 23.73 -4.30
C HIS A 629 8.94 23.65 -2.94
N ASN A 630 10.02 24.41 -2.75
CA ASN A 630 10.85 24.39 -1.54
C ASN A 630 11.40 22.99 -1.22
N LYS A 631 11.77 22.23 -2.24
CA LYS A 631 12.28 20.86 -2.07
C LYS A 631 13.35 20.79 -0.98
N VAL A 632 13.14 19.92 0.01
CA VAL A 632 14.10 19.61 1.07
C VAL A 632 14.93 18.41 0.63
N GLU A 633 16.25 18.57 0.70
CA GLU A 633 17.18 17.50 0.34
C GLU A 633 18.25 17.35 1.42
N ASP A 634 18.73 16.13 1.56
CA ASP A 634 19.93 15.83 2.32
C ASP A 634 21.15 16.48 1.69
N VAL A 635 21.92 17.18 2.51
CA VAL A 635 23.12 17.89 2.12
C VAL A 635 24.31 17.33 2.87
N THR A 636 25.25 16.78 2.13
CA THR A 636 26.50 16.27 2.69
C THR A 636 27.62 17.28 2.46
N SER A 637 28.43 17.51 3.50
CA SER A 637 29.62 18.35 3.46
C SER A 637 30.73 17.76 4.34
N VAL A 638 31.95 18.29 4.23
CA VAL A 638 33.05 17.86 5.09
C VAL A 638 32.92 18.53 6.46
N TYR A 639 32.93 17.74 7.52
CA TYR A 639 32.94 18.21 8.91
C TYR A 639 34.38 18.30 9.48
N ALA A 640 35.11 17.21 9.30
CA ALA A 640 36.50 17.05 9.72
C ALA A 640 37.18 16.03 8.81
N PRO A 641 38.54 15.91 8.86
CA PRO A 641 39.24 14.87 8.11
C PRO A 641 38.67 13.49 8.38
N GLY A 642 38.22 12.79 7.32
CA GLY A 642 37.56 11.49 7.41
C GLY A 642 36.10 11.50 7.94
N VAL A 643 35.52 12.66 8.24
CA VAL A 643 34.16 12.79 8.80
C VAL A 643 33.32 13.73 7.94
N ILE A 644 32.14 13.28 7.56
CA ILE A 644 31.16 14.07 6.81
C ILE A 644 30.05 14.58 7.75
N LEU A 645 29.52 15.75 7.43
CA LEU A 645 28.31 16.32 8.01
C LEU A 645 27.14 16.06 7.07
N ARG A 646 26.12 15.37 7.55
CA ARG A 646 24.82 15.30 6.90
C ARG A 646 23.89 16.34 7.51
N SER A 647 23.30 17.18 6.69
CA SER A 647 22.32 18.20 7.06
C SER A 647 21.17 18.20 6.06
N VAL A 648 20.25 19.11 6.21
CA VAL A 648 19.08 19.27 5.32
C VAL A 648 18.92 20.74 4.92
N ALA A 649 18.47 20.98 3.69
CA ALA A 649 18.21 22.32 3.19
C ALA A 649 17.09 22.35 2.16
N ASN A 650 16.34 23.47 2.09
CA ASN A 650 15.50 23.73 0.93
C ASN A 650 16.37 24.09 -0.27
N VAL A 651 16.40 23.25 -1.27
CA VAL A 651 17.33 23.38 -2.40
C VAL A 651 16.71 23.98 -3.67
N GLY A 652 15.39 24.12 -3.73
CA GLY A 652 14.72 24.71 -4.90
C GLY A 652 13.42 24.02 -5.28
N THR A 653 13.32 23.57 -6.52
CA THR A 653 12.12 22.92 -7.06
C THR A 653 12.50 21.62 -7.73
N ASP A 654 11.68 20.59 -7.51
CA ASP A 654 11.76 19.37 -8.31
C ASP A 654 10.55 19.21 -9.25
N HIS A 655 10.77 18.41 -10.29
CA HIS A 655 9.75 18.01 -11.25
C HIS A 655 9.87 16.52 -11.53
N SER A 656 8.75 15.81 -11.48
CA SER A 656 8.65 14.40 -11.84
C SER A 656 7.55 14.22 -12.87
N ALA A 657 7.90 13.79 -14.07
CA ALA A 657 6.94 13.50 -15.14
C ALA A 657 7.05 12.04 -15.53
N GLY A 658 5.98 11.28 -15.44
CA GLY A 658 6.03 9.84 -15.62
C GLY A 658 4.76 9.21 -16.16
N ALA A 659 4.88 7.90 -16.40
CA ALA A 659 3.76 7.05 -16.80
C ALA A 659 3.86 5.69 -16.12
N GLU A 660 2.73 5.23 -15.61
CA GLU A 660 2.56 3.94 -14.94
C GLU A 660 1.65 3.05 -15.78
N LEU A 661 2.09 1.83 -16.06
CA LEU A 661 1.30 0.77 -16.70
C LEU A 661 0.99 -0.30 -15.67
N GLN A 662 -0.28 -0.72 -15.62
CA GLN A 662 -0.72 -1.87 -14.85
C GLN A 662 -1.55 -2.77 -15.73
N ALA A 663 -1.26 -4.07 -15.72
CA ALA A 663 -1.99 -5.06 -16.48
C ALA A 663 -2.23 -6.32 -15.64
N GLU A 664 -3.49 -6.67 -15.46
CA GLU A 664 -3.92 -7.97 -14.97
C GLU A 664 -4.51 -8.74 -16.15
N ILE A 665 -3.87 -9.86 -16.52
CA ILE A 665 -4.24 -10.65 -17.69
C ILE A 665 -4.43 -12.10 -17.25
N GLN A 666 -5.59 -12.67 -17.53
CA GLN A 666 -5.89 -14.07 -17.22
C GLN A 666 -6.22 -14.82 -18.52
N PRO A 667 -5.22 -15.20 -19.33
CA PRO A 667 -5.44 -15.84 -20.63
C PRO A 667 -6.10 -17.23 -20.53
N LEU A 668 -5.91 -17.88 -19.38
CA LEU A 668 -6.49 -19.19 -19.06
C LEU A 668 -6.99 -19.19 -17.62
N ARG A 669 -8.02 -19.96 -17.30
CA ARG A 669 -8.59 -20.05 -15.95
C ARG A 669 -7.57 -20.45 -14.86
N TRP A 670 -6.52 -21.14 -15.26
CA TRP A 670 -5.46 -21.63 -14.37
C TRP A 670 -4.16 -20.79 -14.44
N LEU A 671 -4.04 -19.83 -15.37
CA LEU A 671 -2.84 -19.02 -15.58
C LEU A 671 -3.21 -17.53 -15.57
N GLY A 672 -2.58 -16.76 -14.69
CA GLY A 672 -2.70 -15.32 -14.59
C GLY A 672 -1.36 -14.63 -14.61
N PHE A 673 -1.30 -13.42 -15.16
CA PHE A 673 -0.15 -12.53 -15.14
C PHE A 673 -0.54 -11.20 -14.52
N ASN A 674 0.35 -10.65 -13.69
CA ASN A 674 0.26 -9.25 -13.28
C ASN A 674 1.57 -8.58 -13.68
N LEU A 675 1.45 -7.46 -14.37
CA LEU A 675 2.55 -6.64 -14.83
C LEU A 675 2.31 -5.23 -14.31
N THR A 676 3.32 -4.64 -13.71
CA THR A 676 3.34 -3.22 -13.36
C THR A 676 4.65 -2.63 -13.81
N GLY A 677 4.62 -1.42 -14.34
CA GLY A 677 5.82 -0.70 -14.74
C GLY A 677 5.59 0.78 -14.54
N ASP A 678 6.58 1.45 -13.99
CA ASP A 678 6.63 2.90 -13.85
C ASP A 678 7.89 3.43 -14.50
N VAL A 679 7.75 4.53 -15.26
CA VAL A 679 8.86 5.22 -15.87
C VAL A 679 8.68 6.71 -15.64
N TYR A 680 9.73 7.40 -15.17
CA TYR A 680 9.64 8.83 -14.96
C TYR A 680 10.97 9.55 -15.13
N ASP A 681 10.88 10.77 -15.62
CA ASP A 681 11.94 11.75 -15.67
C ASP A 681 11.88 12.60 -14.41
N TYR A 682 12.95 12.58 -13.62
CA TYR A 682 13.09 13.35 -12.39
C TYR A 682 14.14 14.43 -12.59
N ARG A 683 13.79 15.64 -12.22
CA ARG A 683 14.69 16.80 -12.29
C ARG A 683 14.59 17.60 -11.01
N VAL A 684 15.73 17.88 -10.40
CA VAL A 684 15.82 18.80 -9.27
C VAL A 684 16.80 19.90 -9.62
N ALA A 685 16.42 21.14 -9.38
CA ALA A 685 17.26 22.30 -9.64
C ALA A 685 17.09 23.34 -8.53
N GLY A 686 18.20 23.98 -8.18
CA GLY A 686 18.22 25.00 -7.15
C GLY A 686 19.61 25.46 -6.80
N ALA A 687 19.77 26.00 -5.60
CA ALA A 687 21.05 26.47 -5.09
C ALA A 687 21.35 25.84 -3.73
N LEU A 688 22.60 25.38 -3.57
CA LEU A 688 23.10 24.81 -2.33
C LEU A 688 24.34 25.60 -1.90
N ASN A 689 24.28 26.23 -0.71
CA ASN A 689 25.38 27.09 -0.22
C ASN A 689 25.81 28.18 -1.23
N GLY A 690 24.86 28.73 -2.01
CA GLY A 690 25.15 29.75 -3.03
C GLY A 690 25.73 29.20 -4.34
N ILE A 691 25.78 27.88 -4.53
CA ILE A 691 26.21 27.21 -5.75
C ILE A 691 24.99 26.60 -6.42
N ASP A 692 24.69 27.04 -7.65
CA ASP A 692 23.59 26.46 -8.43
C ASP A 692 23.90 25.01 -8.80
N PHE A 693 22.91 24.14 -8.69
CA PHE A 693 23.00 22.77 -9.13
C PHE A 693 21.75 22.38 -9.92
N ALA A 694 21.89 21.38 -10.77
CA ALA A 694 20.80 20.70 -11.42
C ALA A 694 21.16 19.22 -11.57
N SER A 695 20.29 18.38 -11.07
CA SER A 695 20.40 16.92 -11.21
C SER A 695 19.22 16.40 -12.01
N HIS A 696 19.46 15.35 -12.79
CA HIS A 696 18.47 14.75 -13.68
C HIS A 696 18.68 13.25 -13.73
N SER A 697 17.57 12.49 -13.60
CA SER A 697 17.59 11.04 -13.77
C SER A 697 16.36 10.57 -14.53
N PHE A 698 16.54 9.55 -15.36
CA PHE A 698 15.46 8.77 -15.91
C PHE A 698 15.35 7.48 -15.10
N ASN A 699 14.24 7.33 -14.39
CA ASN A 699 14.00 6.24 -13.48
C ASN A 699 12.98 5.28 -14.11
N TRP A 700 13.11 4.00 -13.82
CA TRP A 700 12.14 3.00 -14.22
C TRP A 700 12.14 1.83 -13.24
N GLU A 701 10.97 1.30 -13.00
CA GLU A 701 10.78 0.12 -12.18
C GLU A 701 9.72 -0.79 -12.80
N GLY A 702 9.78 -2.07 -12.48
CA GLY A 702 8.84 -3.03 -12.99
C GLY A 702 8.70 -4.25 -12.10
N ASN A 703 7.46 -4.73 -11.99
CA ASN A 703 7.13 -6.00 -11.38
C ASN A 703 6.39 -6.85 -12.38
N ALA A 704 6.76 -8.12 -12.47
CA ALA A 704 6.06 -9.12 -13.25
C ALA A 704 5.80 -10.35 -12.38
N SER A 705 4.56 -10.82 -12.33
CA SER A 705 4.26 -12.10 -11.68
C SER A 705 3.44 -13.01 -12.57
N ALA A 706 3.73 -14.29 -12.49
CA ALA A 706 2.98 -15.37 -13.11
C ALA A 706 2.40 -16.29 -12.03
N ASP A 707 1.09 -16.53 -12.10
CA ASP A 707 0.34 -17.34 -11.16
C ASP A 707 -0.24 -18.56 -11.86
N VAL A 708 0.06 -19.75 -11.36
CA VAL A 708 -0.52 -21.01 -11.84
C VAL A 708 -1.42 -21.58 -10.75
N ARG A 709 -2.68 -21.85 -11.08
CA ARG A 709 -3.70 -22.38 -10.16
C ARG A 709 -4.09 -23.78 -10.61
N LEU A 710 -3.87 -24.76 -9.74
CA LEU A 710 -4.29 -26.13 -9.98
C LEU A 710 -5.65 -26.43 -9.36
N PRO A 711 -6.40 -27.39 -9.91
CA PRO A 711 -7.70 -27.82 -9.33
C PRO A 711 -7.61 -28.38 -7.91
N THR A 712 -6.39 -28.75 -7.47
CA THR A 712 -6.09 -29.27 -6.13
C THR A 712 -5.97 -28.20 -5.04
N ASP A 713 -6.44 -26.98 -5.28
CA ASP A 713 -6.23 -25.81 -4.41
C ASP A 713 -4.74 -25.47 -4.18
N THR A 714 -3.87 -25.86 -5.13
CA THR A 714 -2.43 -25.50 -5.16
C THR A 714 -2.25 -24.25 -6.03
N ARG A 715 -1.45 -23.31 -5.55
CA ARG A 715 -1.01 -22.14 -6.32
C ARG A 715 0.50 -22.08 -6.36
N PHE A 716 1.02 -21.82 -7.54
CA PHE A 716 2.43 -21.47 -7.76
C PHE A 716 2.47 -20.01 -8.21
N GLN A 717 3.42 -19.25 -7.68
CA GLN A 717 3.70 -17.89 -8.14
C GLN A 717 5.21 -17.72 -8.31
N VAL A 718 5.58 -17.08 -9.41
CA VAL A 718 6.92 -16.55 -9.62
C VAL A 718 6.78 -15.05 -9.81
N ARG A 719 7.61 -14.28 -9.13
CA ARG A 719 7.66 -12.83 -9.21
C ARG A 719 9.07 -12.37 -9.55
N LEU A 720 9.14 -11.44 -10.45
CA LEU A 720 10.33 -10.73 -10.86
C LEU A 720 10.13 -9.26 -10.52
N ARG A 721 11.09 -8.66 -9.85
CA ARG A 721 11.10 -7.22 -9.55
C ARG A 721 12.41 -6.63 -10.02
N TYR A 722 12.31 -5.51 -10.67
CA TYR A 722 13.45 -4.67 -11.01
C TYR A 722 13.18 -3.23 -10.58
N SER A 723 14.14 -2.63 -9.90
CA SER A 723 14.18 -1.19 -9.61
C SER A 723 15.40 -0.62 -10.29
N GLY A 724 15.21 0.38 -11.14
CA GLY A 724 16.30 1.05 -11.85
C GLY A 724 17.16 1.91 -10.91
N PRO A 725 18.32 2.40 -11.38
CA PRO A 725 19.11 3.34 -10.63
C PRO A 725 18.38 4.68 -10.51
N SER A 726 18.58 5.38 -9.40
CA SER A 726 18.03 6.72 -9.14
C SER A 726 19.14 7.73 -8.85
N ALA A 727 18.87 9.02 -9.11
CA ALA A 727 19.77 10.10 -8.76
C ALA A 727 19.23 10.84 -7.53
N THR A 728 20.16 11.29 -6.69
CA THR A 728 19.94 12.23 -5.60
C THR A 728 20.57 13.58 -5.94
N ALA A 729 20.41 14.59 -5.08
CA ALA A 729 21.04 15.90 -5.28
C ALA A 729 22.57 15.81 -5.41
N GLN A 730 23.22 14.89 -4.72
CA GLN A 730 24.67 14.75 -4.65
C GLN A 730 25.19 13.37 -5.09
N GLY A 731 24.34 12.48 -5.66
CA GLY A 731 24.83 11.15 -5.99
C GLY A 731 23.85 10.28 -6.76
N THR A 732 24.04 8.96 -6.64
CA THR A 732 23.21 7.95 -7.29
C THR A 732 23.06 6.71 -6.42
N GLU A 733 21.88 6.10 -6.47
CA GLU A 733 21.63 4.74 -6.00
C GLU A 733 21.64 3.76 -7.16
N SER A 734 22.15 2.54 -6.92
CA SER A 734 22.14 1.48 -7.94
C SER A 734 20.75 0.81 -8.05
N GLY A 735 20.43 0.36 -9.26
CA GLY A 735 19.28 -0.50 -9.45
C GLY A 735 19.52 -1.92 -8.90
N HIS A 736 18.43 -2.63 -8.56
CA HIS A 736 18.50 -4.01 -8.11
C HIS A 736 17.41 -4.87 -8.75
N PHE A 737 17.69 -6.18 -8.83
CA PHE A 737 16.76 -7.19 -9.34
C PHE A 737 16.50 -8.22 -8.26
N MET A 738 15.26 -8.62 -8.07
CA MET A 738 14.88 -9.63 -7.09
C MET A 738 13.87 -10.62 -7.67
N THR A 739 14.06 -11.91 -7.35
CA THR A 739 13.16 -12.98 -7.76
C THR A 739 12.63 -13.72 -6.56
N THR A 740 11.30 -13.86 -6.49
CA THR A 740 10.63 -14.64 -5.46
C THR A 740 9.78 -15.73 -6.10
N ALA A 741 9.89 -16.96 -5.59
CA ALA A 741 9.00 -18.05 -5.96
C ALA A 741 8.22 -18.54 -4.75
N SER A 742 6.95 -18.87 -4.91
CA SER A 742 6.12 -19.39 -3.81
C SER A 742 5.19 -20.50 -4.26
N VAL A 743 4.90 -21.41 -3.34
CA VAL A 743 3.92 -22.49 -3.49
C VAL A 743 2.99 -22.45 -2.28
N ARG A 744 1.71 -22.32 -2.53
CA ARG A 744 0.66 -22.36 -1.52
C ARG A 744 -0.23 -23.57 -1.75
N GLN A 745 -0.38 -24.42 -0.75
CA GLN A 745 -1.34 -25.54 -0.74
C GLN A 745 -2.39 -25.31 0.33
N GLN A 746 -3.66 -25.50 -0.03
CA GLN A 746 -4.79 -25.43 0.90
C GLN A 746 -5.39 -26.81 1.17
N PHE A 747 -5.78 -27.05 2.43
CA PHE A 747 -6.33 -28.32 2.93
C PHE A 747 -7.61 -28.07 3.72
N PHE A 748 -8.41 -29.14 3.94
CA PHE A 748 -9.60 -29.13 4.80
C PHE A 748 -10.61 -28.04 4.42
N ASN A 749 -11.00 -27.97 3.15
CA ASN A 749 -11.89 -26.92 2.61
C ASN A 749 -11.32 -25.51 2.90
N ARG A 750 -10.02 -25.32 2.63
CA ARG A 750 -9.29 -24.06 2.79
C ARG A 750 -9.14 -23.58 4.24
N ARG A 751 -9.34 -24.47 5.24
CA ARG A 751 -9.12 -24.13 6.64
C ARG A 751 -7.64 -24.07 7.02
N LEU A 752 -6.81 -24.93 6.43
CA LEU A 752 -5.35 -24.92 6.60
C LEU A 752 -4.69 -24.51 5.28
N SER A 753 -3.82 -23.52 5.32
CA SER A 753 -2.93 -23.16 4.21
C SER A 753 -1.49 -23.37 4.63
N ILE A 754 -0.71 -24.03 3.78
CA ILE A 754 0.74 -24.15 3.89
C ILE A 754 1.36 -23.35 2.75
N ASN A 755 2.27 -22.43 3.06
CA ASN A 755 2.99 -21.63 2.09
C ASN A 755 4.49 -21.89 2.22
N LEU A 756 5.15 -22.19 1.11
CA LEU A 756 6.60 -22.25 0.97
C LEU A 756 7.04 -21.11 0.05
N GLN A 757 8.04 -20.37 0.44
CA GLN A 757 8.55 -19.23 -0.30
C GLN A 757 10.07 -19.28 -0.38
N ALA A 758 10.61 -18.92 -1.55
CA ALA A 758 12.04 -18.71 -1.79
C ALA A 758 12.22 -17.26 -2.27
N ILE A 759 12.95 -16.45 -1.51
CA ILE A 759 13.16 -15.02 -1.73
C ILE A 759 14.59 -14.83 -2.21
N ASP A 760 14.78 -13.93 -3.18
CA ASP A 760 16.07 -13.63 -3.84
C ASP A 760 16.79 -14.89 -4.33
N LEU A 761 16.10 -15.65 -5.20
CA LEU A 761 16.56 -16.93 -5.73
C LEU A 761 17.92 -16.85 -6.42
N PHE A 762 18.24 -15.73 -7.05
CA PHE A 762 19.48 -15.53 -7.81
C PHE A 762 20.56 -14.76 -7.04
N ARG A 763 20.31 -14.38 -5.76
CA ARG A 763 21.25 -13.64 -4.91
C ARG A 763 21.66 -12.31 -5.51
N THR A 764 20.70 -11.59 -6.07
CA THR A 764 20.91 -10.33 -6.79
C THR A 764 20.59 -9.09 -5.95
N ALA A 765 19.99 -9.26 -4.78
CA ALA A 765 19.69 -8.17 -3.87
C ALA A 765 20.99 -7.58 -3.30
N SER A 766 21.31 -6.36 -3.74
CA SER A 766 22.39 -5.53 -3.22
C SER A 766 21.97 -4.07 -3.36
N HIS A 767 22.36 -3.26 -2.40
CA HIS A 767 22.15 -1.82 -2.42
C HIS A 767 23.51 -1.13 -2.49
N GLU A 768 23.66 -0.24 -3.47
CA GLU A 768 24.88 0.58 -3.64
C GLU A 768 24.46 2.05 -3.75
N GLU A 769 25.14 2.89 -3.01
CA GLU A 769 24.96 4.33 -3.00
C GLU A 769 26.30 5.03 -3.21
N THR A 770 26.29 6.07 -4.04
CA THR A 770 27.45 6.93 -4.27
C THR A 770 27.04 8.37 -4.03
N SER A 771 27.80 9.09 -3.20
CA SER A 771 27.60 10.52 -2.97
C SER A 771 28.90 11.27 -3.20
N GLN A 772 28.82 12.45 -3.83
CA GLN A 772 29.99 13.27 -4.12
C GLN A 772 29.65 14.77 -4.08
N GLY A 773 30.63 15.56 -3.68
CA GLY A 773 30.48 17.01 -3.60
C GLY A 773 31.85 17.72 -3.51
N ALA A 774 31.80 18.99 -3.18
CA ALA A 774 33.02 19.77 -2.99
C ALA A 774 33.81 19.22 -1.79
N GLY A 775 34.95 18.56 -2.07
CA GLY A 775 35.83 18.03 -1.05
C GLY A 775 35.47 16.66 -0.47
N PHE A 776 34.52 15.93 -1.01
CA PHE A 776 34.24 14.58 -0.56
C PHE A 776 33.75 13.67 -1.70
N TYR A 777 33.94 12.37 -1.47
CA TYR A 777 33.36 11.27 -2.22
C TYR A 777 33.10 10.13 -1.23
N THR A 778 31.94 9.48 -1.33
CA THR A 778 31.60 8.28 -0.57
C THR A 778 30.93 7.29 -1.49
N HIS A 779 31.27 6.03 -1.35
CA HIS A 779 30.63 4.89 -1.99
C HIS A 779 30.32 3.85 -0.93
N PHE A 780 29.13 3.33 -0.95
CA PHE A 780 28.62 2.36 0.01
C PHE A 780 27.95 1.20 -0.70
N ARG A 781 28.19 -0.03 -0.25
CA ARG A 781 27.55 -1.25 -0.75
C ARG A 781 27.12 -2.12 0.42
N PHE A 782 25.86 -2.51 0.42
CA PHE A 782 25.31 -3.53 1.31
C PHE A 782 24.85 -4.75 0.53
N ARG A 783 25.09 -5.95 1.04
CA ARG A 783 24.66 -7.23 0.46
C ARG A 783 24.21 -8.20 1.53
N ARG A 784 23.00 -8.76 1.39
CA ARG A 784 22.50 -9.82 2.27
C ARG A 784 23.34 -11.10 2.15
N THR A 785 23.67 -11.74 3.27
CA THR A 785 24.46 -12.98 3.32
C THR A 785 23.61 -14.25 3.27
N ASN A 786 22.34 -14.16 3.67
CA ASN A 786 21.42 -15.30 3.77
C ASN A 786 20.51 -15.49 2.54
N SER A 787 20.89 -14.96 1.39
CA SER A 787 20.17 -15.21 0.12
C SER A 787 20.64 -16.51 -0.51
N PRO A 788 19.72 -17.32 -1.12
CA PRO A 788 18.26 -17.18 -1.05
C PRO A 788 17.71 -17.57 0.33
N THR A 789 16.65 -16.83 0.76
CA THR A 789 15.94 -17.14 1.99
C THR A 789 14.75 -18.05 1.70
N PHE A 790 14.61 -19.15 2.45
CA PHE A 790 13.44 -20.02 2.39
C PHE A 790 12.57 -19.80 3.62
N ALA A 791 11.27 -19.56 3.39
CA ALA A 791 10.29 -19.34 4.45
C ALA A 791 9.13 -20.33 4.35
N LEU A 792 8.67 -20.79 5.50
CA LEU A 792 7.47 -21.62 5.69
C LEU A 792 6.44 -20.85 6.47
N GLY A 793 5.20 -20.79 5.97
CA GLY A 793 4.05 -20.23 6.65
C GLY A 793 2.92 -21.24 6.80
N LEU A 794 2.26 -21.24 7.95
CA LEU A 794 1.07 -22.05 8.26
C LEU A 794 -0.05 -21.09 8.67
N THR A 795 -1.21 -21.20 8.03
CA THR A 795 -2.42 -20.45 8.38
C THR A 795 -3.55 -21.38 8.69
N TRP A 796 -4.16 -21.22 9.88
CA TRP A 796 -5.36 -21.94 10.26
C TRP A 796 -6.53 -20.97 10.40
N ASN A 797 -7.58 -21.20 9.57
CA ASN A 797 -8.85 -20.47 9.64
C ASN A 797 -9.92 -21.40 10.28
N PHE A 798 -10.62 -20.91 11.28
CA PHE A 798 -11.72 -21.65 11.91
C PHE A 798 -13.01 -20.85 11.88
N ASN A 799 -14.15 -21.59 11.73
CA ASN A 799 -15.50 -21.07 11.58
C ASN A 799 -15.65 -20.03 10.46
N ASN A 800 -15.08 -20.36 9.26
CA ASN A 800 -15.23 -19.61 8.02
C ASN A 800 -15.11 -18.08 8.21
N PHE A 801 -13.90 -17.59 8.41
CA PHE A 801 -13.54 -16.20 8.14
C PHE A 801 -13.67 -15.99 6.61
N LYS A 802 -14.88 -16.21 6.07
CA LYS A 802 -15.17 -15.89 4.67
C LYS A 802 -15.57 -14.45 4.60
N VAL A 803 -14.87 -13.69 3.78
CA VAL A 803 -15.34 -12.39 3.31
C VAL A 803 -16.62 -12.63 2.52
N ASP A 804 -17.77 -12.18 3.03
CA ASP A 804 -19.04 -12.28 2.30
C ASP A 804 -19.06 -11.23 1.20
N ARG A 805 -19.05 -11.68 -0.05
CA ARG A 805 -18.94 -10.88 -1.27
C ARG A 805 -20.13 -9.95 -1.55
N ARG A 806 -21.26 -10.10 -0.84
CA ARG A 806 -22.54 -9.50 -1.24
C ARG A 806 -22.73 -8.01 -0.89
N GLN A 807 -21.87 -7.40 -0.09
CA GLN A 807 -22.08 -5.99 0.35
C GLN A 807 -21.30 -4.94 -0.43
N PHE A 808 -20.37 -5.37 -1.33
CA PHE A 808 -19.62 -4.44 -2.20
C PHE A 808 -20.07 -4.51 -3.68
N ASP A 809 -20.87 -5.52 -4.05
CA ASP A 809 -21.42 -5.72 -5.41
C ASP A 809 -22.91 -5.35 -5.51
N GLN A 810 -23.45 -4.57 -4.58
CA GLN A 810 -24.66 -3.84 -4.91
C GLN A 810 -24.21 -2.53 -5.59
N PRO A 811 -24.45 -2.37 -6.89
CA PRO A 811 -24.74 -1.07 -7.42
C PRO A 811 -25.89 -0.52 -6.59
N GLU A 812 -25.88 0.76 -6.27
CA GLU A 812 -26.97 1.47 -5.60
C GLU A 812 -28.30 1.48 -6.40
N ASP A 813 -28.53 0.50 -7.24
CA ASP A 813 -29.75 0.27 -8.02
C ASP A 813 -30.51 -0.92 -7.45
N ASN A 814 -31.38 -0.65 -6.49
CA ASN A 814 -32.71 -1.26 -6.31
C ASN A 814 -33.21 -1.12 -4.87
N MET A 815 -33.70 0.05 -4.54
CA MET A 815 -34.82 0.19 -3.61
C MET A 815 -35.76 1.32 -4.10
N ASP A 816 -36.38 1.05 -5.23
CA ASP A 816 -37.68 1.64 -5.51
C ASP A 816 -38.70 0.51 -5.37
N ASN A 817 -39.44 0.51 -4.25
CA ASN A 817 -40.83 0.14 -4.22
C ASN A 817 -41.44 0.67 -2.93
N GLY A 818 -42.08 1.80 -3.14
CA GLY A 818 -43.08 2.30 -2.25
C GLY A 818 -44.17 1.27 -2.01
N ASP A 819 -44.65 1.26 -0.80
CA ASP A 819 -46.03 0.98 -0.53
C ASP A 819 -46.59 2.02 0.41
N GLY A 820 -47.30 2.98 -0.23
CA GLY A 820 -48.34 3.65 0.44
C GLY A 820 -49.44 2.68 0.75
N LEU A 821 -49.97 2.76 1.96
CA LEU A 821 -51.43 2.65 2.24
C LEU A 821 -51.70 2.82 3.73
N GLN A 822 -52.52 3.87 3.99
CA GLN A 822 -53.45 4.15 5.10
C GLN A 822 -52.84 4.38 6.47
#